data_a8eb9f112da113ca4eebcc5284362596
#
_entry.id   a8eb9f112da113ca4eebcc5284362596
#
_cell.length_a   1.000
_cell.length_b   1.000
_cell.length_c   1.000
_cell.angle_alpha   90.00
_cell.angle_beta   90.00
_cell.angle_gamma   90.00
#
_symmetry.space_group_name_H-M   'P 1'
#
loop_
_entity.id
_entity.type
_entity.pdbx_description
1 polymer ?
#
loop_
_entity_poly.entity_id
_entity_poly.type
_entity_poly.pdbx_seq_one_letter_code
_entity_poly.pdbx_strand_id
1 'polypeptide(L)'
;MRIGGESRYPVRRVIRCTMEAQAKALAGSGVGRSVLRKEDDRFLRGRGQYVGDIWLDKMQEVAFVRSPVAHARLIKVEIPEQYRDAVFTAADLDDVKPIVSAPPVKSFKHSAQPILATKKLRYVGELVAMCVAPTRAEAEDIAQSVTLEFEELPAVVDMLSACEPDAPLVHDEWSDNRIIEFKKDAAIEEVAKTADVRIHRHIRTSRHCMFPMEGRGVIGYRDARLRFLTIITSTQFPHCVQTGLCEALGIPDGDIRVISPDVGGGFGYKGILSCEEVAIAWLARRLDFPVRWLEDCREHLSANANCREHDYEITCYASKDGELLAVDCVAHVDAGAYSAYPVSSSVEAAQVANLLPGPYILPAYRCRSIAVATNKCPILPYRGVARPGVCLAIEVCMDAIAFELGIEPYEVRLRNLVQPDKMTAGAETGKTFDSGNHPECVDRAVRAVDYAKIRDRQKKAEPDGRLIGVGLSFFVEQGAMGTSVMAGWGRPIVPGYEQANVKLTADGDLEVRVGTHSHGQGHETTFAQVAHEILGVEFDRIKVMQGDTANTPYSTATWGSRAMVMGGGAVAAASRKLSERIAAIGAWLLQADVSDVRVADGRVSGNNNSVSLRDVARCWYLQPQNLPPEVDRGGLEVTEGYRPKSDLGTFSYAAHAAVVAVDPATGLVEILDYVVVEDGGTMVNPMIVDGQISGGTIQGIGSCLYEATPFDSQGQPLASTLIDYILPGAMEAPNVRIFHMETPSPNTEFGIKGIGEGGAVGPPGALVCAINDALRARGAAVYHLPVTPERILQALQESSRQASSKSPAELRASE
;
A
#
# COMPACT_ATOMS: atom_id res chain seq x y z
N MET A 1 11.67 -53.22 15.04
CA MET A 1 10.51 -53.00 14.18
C MET A 1 10.77 -51.81 13.28
N ARG A 2 11.00 -52.05 12.00
CA ARG A 2 11.15 -51.01 10.96
C ARG A 2 9.77 -50.68 10.47
N ILE A 3 9.39 -49.41 10.55
CA ILE A 3 8.19 -48.87 9.86
C ILE A 3 8.73 -48.02 8.72
N GLY A 4 8.73 -48.59 7.52
CA GLY A 4 8.91 -47.82 6.28
C GLY A 4 7.56 -47.35 5.78
N GLY A 5 7.38 -46.05 5.69
CA GLY A 5 6.30 -45.39 5.00
C GLY A 5 6.90 -44.42 3.98
N GLU A 6 6.86 -44.76 2.70
CA GLU A 6 7.25 -43.84 1.63
C GLU A 6 6.20 -42.73 1.50
N SER A 7 6.61 -41.50 1.78
CA SER A 7 5.83 -40.30 1.53
C SER A 7 5.69 -40.09 0.02
N ARG A 8 4.48 -40.28 -0.49
CA ARG A 8 4.10 -39.96 -1.87
C ARG A 8 3.75 -38.46 -2.02
N TYR A 9 4.75 -37.57 -2.00
CA TYR A 9 4.60 -36.21 -2.49
C TYR A 9 5.71 -35.90 -3.52
N PRO A 10 5.40 -35.36 -4.71
CA PRO A 10 6.37 -35.14 -5.78
C PRO A 10 7.18 -33.84 -5.60
N VAL A 11 7.69 -33.57 -4.41
CA VAL A 11 8.51 -32.39 -4.10
C VAL A 11 9.81 -32.34 -4.93
N ARG A 12 10.34 -33.50 -5.31
CA ARG A 12 11.61 -33.58 -6.08
C ARG A 12 11.51 -33.10 -7.53
N ARG A 13 10.30 -33.06 -8.13
CA ARG A 13 10.15 -32.66 -9.56
C ARG A 13 9.93 -31.17 -9.74
N VAL A 14 9.32 -30.52 -8.74
CA VAL A 14 9.09 -29.06 -8.75
C VAL A 14 10.43 -28.33 -8.49
N ILE A 15 11.26 -28.81 -7.55
CA ILE A 15 12.57 -28.22 -7.24
C ILE A 15 13.56 -28.32 -8.41
N ARG A 16 13.52 -29.40 -9.21
CA ARG A 16 14.39 -29.52 -10.38
C ARG A 16 14.01 -28.63 -11.55
N CYS A 17 12.72 -28.44 -11.81
CA CYS A 17 12.23 -27.53 -12.88
C CYS A 17 12.52 -26.07 -12.52
N THR A 18 12.41 -25.69 -11.24
CA THR A 18 12.76 -24.34 -10.78
C THR A 18 14.26 -24.07 -10.82
N MET A 19 15.11 -25.07 -10.51
CA MET A 19 16.57 -24.89 -10.56
C MET A 19 17.12 -24.81 -12.00
N GLU A 20 16.54 -25.52 -12.97
CA GLU A 20 16.95 -25.41 -14.39
C GLU A 20 16.42 -24.15 -15.07
N ALA A 21 15.25 -23.65 -14.68
CA ALA A 21 14.75 -22.33 -15.07
C ALA A 21 15.58 -21.19 -14.44
N GLN A 22 15.99 -21.33 -13.18
CA GLN A 22 16.91 -20.42 -12.49
C GLN A 22 18.31 -20.40 -13.13
N ALA A 23 18.84 -21.55 -13.54
CA ALA A 23 20.16 -21.61 -14.20
C ALA A 23 20.17 -20.94 -15.58
N LYS A 24 19.02 -20.90 -16.30
CA LYS A 24 18.88 -20.16 -17.56
C LYS A 24 18.63 -18.65 -17.37
N ALA A 25 18.05 -18.25 -16.22
CA ALA A 25 17.81 -16.86 -15.87
C ALA A 25 19.08 -16.12 -15.38
N LEU A 26 20.13 -16.84 -14.98
CA LEU A 26 21.37 -16.27 -14.44
C LEU A 26 22.36 -15.70 -15.47
N ALA A 27 22.00 -15.62 -16.73
CA ALA A 27 22.84 -14.97 -17.74
C ALA A 27 22.51 -13.48 -17.82
N GLY A 28 23.17 -12.66 -16.98
CA GLY A 28 23.05 -11.21 -16.93
C GLY A 28 22.38 -10.68 -15.66
N SER A 29 22.67 -9.42 -15.31
CA SER A 29 22.23 -8.77 -14.07
C SER A 29 21.44 -7.46 -14.32
N GLY A 30 21.07 -7.19 -15.57
CA GLY A 30 20.37 -5.97 -15.97
C GLY A 30 18.85 -6.02 -15.79
N VAL A 31 18.18 -5.05 -16.37
CA VAL A 31 16.71 -4.95 -16.39
C VAL A 31 16.11 -6.17 -17.08
N GLY A 32 15.05 -6.73 -16.51
CA GLY A 32 14.37 -7.93 -17.04
C GLY A 32 14.92 -9.25 -16.52
N ARG A 33 15.94 -9.23 -15.65
CA ARG A 33 16.57 -10.45 -15.12
C ARG A 33 16.11 -10.75 -13.68
N SER A 34 15.84 -12.03 -13.40
CA SER A 34 15.53 -12.52 -12.06
C SER A 34 16.82 -12.72 -11.26
N VAL A 35 17.39 -11.61 -10.79
CA VAL A 35 18.59 -11.63 -9.95
C VAL A 35 18.17 -11.84 -8.49
N LEU A 36 18.91 -12.63 -7.73
CA LEU A 36 18.69 -12.78 -6.28
C LEU A 36 18.87 -11.45 -5.57
N ARG A 37 18.04 -11.17 -4.57
CA ARG A 37 18.08 -9.90 -3.87
C ARG A 37 19.38 -9.75 -3.08
N LYS A 38 20.05 -8.60 -3.24
CA LYS A 38 21.29 -8.26 -2.52
C LYS A 38 21.07 -8.24 -1.00
N GLU A 39 19.94 -7.73 -0.58
CA GLU A 39 19.55 -7.60 0.82
C GLU A 39 19.25 -8.94 1.51
N ASP A 40 18.94 -10.01 0.78
CA ASP A 40 18.58 -11.31 1.36
C ASP A 40 19.70 -11.94 2.16
N ASP A 41 20.97 -11.76 1.76
CA ASP A 41 22.10 -12.34 2.48
C ASP A 41 22.14 -11.86 3.95
N ARG A 42 21.94 -10.54 4.18
CA ARG A 42 21.92 -10.01 5.55
C ARG A 42 20.68 -10.45 6.32
N PHE A 43 19.49 -10.46 5.67
CA PHE A 43 18.24 -10.86 6.33
C PHE A 43 18.22 -12.34 6.72
N LEU A 44 18.58 -13.23 5.81
CA LEU A 44 18.60 -14.68 6.05
C LEU A 44 19.65 -15.09 7.09
N ARG A 45 20.67 -14.27 7.33
CA ARG A 45 21.70 -14.52 8.34
C ARG A 45 21.47 -13.78 9.65
N GLY A 46 20.31 -13.13 9.83
CA GLY A 46 20.01 -12.34 11.03
C GLY A 46 20.92 -11.12 11.20
N ARG A 47 21.37 -10.50 10.11
CA ARG A 47 22.23 -9.32 10.09
C ARG A 47 21.47 -8.06 9.64
N GLY A 48 20.17 -8.15 9.45
CA GLY A 48 19.31 -6.97 9.30
C GLY A 48 19.39 -6.12 10.55
N GLN A 49 19.24 -4.80 10.42
CA GLN A 49 19.28 -3.88 11.54
C GLN A 49 17.97 -3.09 11.57
N TYR A 50 17.09 -3.46 12.46
CA TYR A 50 15.80 -2.81 12.69
C TYR A 50 15.91 -1.85 13.87
N VAL A 51 14.91 -0.98 14.07
CA VAL A 51 14.93 -0.02 15.20
C VAL A 51 15.08 -0.74 16.55
N GLY A 52 14.44 -1.90 16.70
CA GLY A 52 14.53 -2.72 17.90
C GLY A 52 15.93 -3.27 18.20
N ASP A 53 16.80 -3.40 17.19
CA ASP A 53 18.15 -3.94 17.31
C ASP A 53 19.19 -2.87 17.69
N ILE A 54 18.81 -1.59 17.67
CA ILE A 54 19.74 -0.48 17.91
C ILE A 54 19.79 -0.12 19.38
N TRP A 55 21.00 -0.12 19.94
CA TRP A 55 21.29 0.28 21.32
C TRP A 55 22.29 1.41 21.34
N LEU A 56 21.98 2.42 22.15
CA LEU A 56 22.85 3.57 22.39
C LEU A 56 23.21 3.64 23.87
N ASP A 57 24.38 4.20 24.18
CA ASP A 57 24.82 4.35 25.58
C ASP A 57 23.81 5.16 26.38
N LYS A 58 23.48 4.69 27.60
CA LYS A 58 22.50 5.28 28.53
C LYS A 58 21.09 5.47 27.96
N MET A 59 20.74 4.78 26.88
CA MET A 59 19.41 4.84 26.30
C MET A 59 18.36 4.40 27.32
N GLN A 60 17.26 5.17 27.40
CA GLN A 60 16.09 4.84 28.20
C GLN A 60 14.89 4.50 27.33
N GLU A 61 13.98 3.75 27.93
CA GLU A 61 12.76 3.29 27.26
C GLU A 61 11.59 4.21 27.59
N VAL A 62 10.66 4.31 26.64
CA VAL A 62 9.44 5.10 26.78
C VAL A 62 8.23 4.20 26.67
N ALA A 63 7.28 4.37 27.58
CA ALA A 63 5.93 3.81 27.50
C ALA A 63 4.90 4.94 27.50
N PHE A 64 3.75 4.71 26.85
CA PHE A 64 2.68 5.71 26.79
C PHE A 64 1.50 5.32 27.66
N VAL A 65 0.96 6.31 28.38
CA VAL A 65 -0.39 6.25 28.93
C VAL A 65 -1.36 6.58 27.78
N ARG A 66 -2.29 5.68 27.53
CA ARG A 66 -3.25 5.80 26.43
C ARG A 66 -4.67 5.89 26.95
N SER A 67 -5.56 6.54 26.18
CA SER A 67 -6.98 6.63 26.52
C SER A 67 -7.62 5.23 26.62
N PRO A 68 -8.30 4.90 27.72
CA PRO A 68 -9.05 3.67 27.85
C PRO A 68 -10.46 3.76 27.25
N VAL A 69 -10.91 4.95 26.83
CA VAL A 69 -12.25 5.22 26.34
C VAL A 69 -12.24 5.93 25.00
N ALA A 70 -13.30 5.76 24.22
CA ALA A 70 -13.37 6.31 22.87
C ALA A 70 -13.75 7.80 22.83
N HIS A 71 -14.50 8.29 23.82
CA HIS A 71 -14.94 9.68 23.86
C HIS A 71 -15.14 10.14 25.28
N ALA A 72 -14.34 11.12 25.70
CA ALA A 72 -14.45 11.68 27.05
C ALA A 72 -13.88 13.09 27.13
N ARG A 73 -14.33 13.84 28.16
CA ARG A 73 -13.63 15.05 28.62
C ARG A 73 -12.56 14.63 29.62
N LEU A 74 -11.30 14.87 29.30
CA LEU A 74 -10.17 14.64 30.21
C LEU A 74 -10.15 15.76 31.26
N ILE A 75 -10.29 15.39 32.55
CA ILE A 75 -10.33 16.31 33.67
C ILE A 75 -8.92 16.45 34.26
N LYS A 76 -8.24 15.32 34.53
CA LYS A 76 -6.95 15.32 35.21
C LYS A 76 -6.13 14.09 34.84
N VAL A 77 -4.81 14.28 34.80
CA VAL A 77 -3.83 13.19 34.78
C VAL A 77 -3.14 13.19 36.13
N GLU A 78 -3.34 12.15 36.93
CA GLU A 78 -2.76 12.01 38.26
C GLU A 78 -1.47 11.18 38.18
N ILE A 79 -0.37 11.82 38.52
CA ILE A 79 0.96 11.24 38.52
C ILE A 79 1.38 11.00 39.98
N PRO A 80 1.77 9.77 40.38
CA PRO A 80 2.34 9.53 41.69
C PRO A 80 3.59 10.38 41.91
N GLU A 81 3.73 10.97 43.12
CA GLU A 81 4.80 11.93 43.43
C GLU A 81 6.21 11.40 43.10
N GLN A 82 6.43 10.12 43.37
CA GLN A 82 7.71 9.45 43.10
C GLN A 82 8.10 9.36 41.64
N TYR A 83 7.15 9.55 40.71
CA TYR A 83 7.39 9.47 39.27
C TYR A 83 7.22 10.82 38.54
N ARG A 84 7.16 11.93 39.31
CA ARG A 84 6.90 13.25 38.76
C ARG A 84 7.91 13.68 37.70
N ASP A 85 9.16 13.32 37.87
CA ASP A 85 10.25 13.66 36.94
C ASP A 85 10.37 12.66 35.77
N ALA A 86 9.66 11.55 35.83
CA ALA A 86 9.68 10.50 34.81
C ALA A 86 8.46 10.53 33.88
N VAL A 87 7.41 11.31 34.20
CA VAL A 87 6.16 11.36 33.43
C VAL A 87 5.92 12.75 32.86
N PHE A 88 5.69 12.81 31.56
CA PHE A 88 5.41 14.04 30.82
C PHE A 88 4.00 14.01 30.24
N THR A 89 3.29 15.13 30.35
CA THR A 89 1.91 15.31 29.89
C THR A 89 1.80 16.41 28.85
N ALA A 90 0.62 16.65 28.32
CA ALA A 90 0.39 17.74 27.37
C ALA A 90 0.77 19.12 27.92
N ALA A 91 0.78 19.31 29.25
CA ALA A 91 1.19 20.57 29.88
C ALA A 91 2.69 20.85 29.73
N ASP A 92 3.50 19.81 29.51
CA ASP A 92 4.95 19.94 29.32
C ASP A 92 5.31 20.26 27.84
N LEU A 93 4.36 20.08 26.90
CA LEU A 93 4.51 20.24 25.46
C LEU A 93 3.92 21.55 24.94
N ASP A 94 4.04 22.64 25.69
CA ASP A 94 3.47 23.95 25.36
C ASP A 94 4.10 24.60 24.11
N ASP A 95 5.31 24.21 23.76
CA ASP A 95 6.06 24.63 22.57
C ASP A 95 5.81 23.74 21.32
N VAL A 96 5.01 22.67 21.44
CA VAL A 96 4.78 21.69 20.36
C VAL A 96 3.44 21.94 19.66
N LYS A 97 3.48 22.05 18.35
CA LYS A 97 2.27 22.20 17.54
C LYS A 97 1.58 20.85 17.31
N PRO A 98 0.24 20.81 17.23
CA PRO A 98 -0.47 19.60 16.85
C PRO A 98 -0.15 19.18 15.41
N ILE A 99 -0.33 17.90 15.10
CA ILE A 99 -0.24 17.41 13.73
C ILE A 99 -1.51 17.83 12.98
N VAL A 100 -1.32 18.53 11.87
CA VAL A 100 -2.42 18.96 10.99
C VAL A 100 -2.15 18.49 9.58
N SER A 101 -3.04 17.68 9.03
CA SER A 101 -3.06 17.39 7.59
C SER A 101 -4.04 18.35 6.93
N ALA A 102 -3.51 19.36 6.22
CA ALA A 102 -4.29 20.46 5.69
C ALA A 102 -4.26 20.49 4.15
N PRO A 103 -5.06 19.64 3.45
CA PRO A 103 -5.20 19.79 2.01
C PRO A 103 -5.85 21.14 1.68
N PRO A 104 -5.41 21.83 0.60
CA PRO A 104 -5.94 23.15 0.22
C PRO A 104 -7.30 23.05 -0.48
N VAL A 105 -8.22 22.27 0.09
CA VAL A 105 -9.59 22.13 -0.39
C VAL A 105 -10.53 22.87 0.55
N LYS A 106 -11.24 23.86 0.05
CA LYS A 106 -12.10 24.76 0.85
C LYS A 106 -13.12 24.05 1.75
N SER A 107 -13.66 22.92 1.29
CA SER A 107 -14.68 22.16 2.04
C SER A 107 -14.11 21.16 3.03
N PHE A 108 -12.77 21.01 3.10
CA PHE A 108 -12.13 20.07 4.01
C PHE A 108 -12.13 20.62 5.44
N LYS A 109 -12.70 19.87 6.37
CA LYS A 109 -12.65 20.20 7.80
C LYS A 109 -11.34 19.69 8.40
N HIS A 110 -10.52 20.61 8.85
CA HIS A 110 -9.23 20.30 9.44
C HIS A 110 -9.39 19.80 10.87
N SER A 111 -8.69 18.69 11.19
CA SER A 111 -8.51 18.21 12.56
C SER A 111 -7.08 18.50 13.00
N ALA A 112 -6.92 19.08 14.19
CA ALA A 112 -5.63 19.29 14.83
C ALA A 112 -5.42 18.17 15.86
N GLN A 113 -4.55 17.20 15.55
CA GLN A 113 -4.24 16.09 16.46
C GLN A 113 -3.17 16.52 17.46
N PRO A 114 -3.49 16.65 18.76
CA PRO A 114 -2.48 16.94 19.77
C PRO A 114 -1.53 15.75 19.90
N ILE A 115 -0.29 16.02 20.25
CA ILE A 115 0.72 14.96 20.46
C ILE A 115 0.35 14.11 21.67
N LEU A 116 -0.07 14.76 22.74
CA LEU A 116 -0.72 14.16 23.91
C LEU A 116 -2.06 14.84 24.12
N ALA A 117 -3.11 14.08 24.44
CA ALA A 117 -4.45 14.60 24.64
C ALA A 117 -4.49 15.65 25.75
N THR A 118 -5.23 16.74 25.51
CA THR A 118 -5.30 17.89 26.44
C THR A 118 -6.60 17.93 27.22
N LYS A 119 -7.73 18.10 26.54
CA LYS A 119 -9.05 18.32 27.14
C LYS A 119 -10.08 17.25 26.75
N LYS A 120 -9.86 16.55 25.66
CA LYS A 120 -10.83 15.62 25.10
C LYS A 120 -10.11 14.39 24.56
N LEU A 121 -10.63 13.23 24.92
CA LEU A 121 -10.23 11.94 24.39
C LEU A 121 -11.18 11.60 23.23
N ARG A 122 -10.67 11.16 22.10
CA ARG A 122 -11.47 10.97 20.87
C ARG A 122 -11.47 9.56 20.33
N TYR A 123 -10.55 8.71 20.78
CA TYR A 123 -10.54 7.26 20.43
C TYR A 123 -9.76 6.48 21.50
N VAL A 124 -10.06 5.20 21.61
CA VAL A 124 -9.30 4.27 22.48
C VAL A 124 -7.87 4.14 21.96
N GLY A 125 -6.90 4.39 22.85
CA GLY A 125 -5.47 4.34 22.49
C GLY A 125 -4.84 5.70 22.15
N GLU A 126 -5.60 6.81 22.16
CA GLU A 126 -5.05 8.16 22.02
C GLU A 126 -4.02 8.44 23.13
N LEU A 127 -2.88 9.06 22.76
CA LEU A 127 -1.80 9.30 23.70
C LEU A 127 -2.17 10.38 24.74
N VAL A 128 -1.90 10.12 26.02
CA VAL A 128 -2.20 11.05 27.13
C VAL A 128 -0.94 11.48 27.88
N ALA A 129 -0.02 10.57 28.12
CA ALA A 129 1.25 10.88 28.81
C ALA A 129 2.38 9.96 28.31
N MET A 130 3.63 10.40 28.53
CA MET A 130 4.86 9.65 28.25
C MET A 130 5.54 9.31 29.56
N CYS A 131 6.00 8.08 29.73
CA CYS A 131 6.73 7.60 30.90
C CYS A 131 8.11 7.12 30.47
N VAL A 132 9.16 7.63 31.11
CA VAL A 132 10.56 7.36 30.77
C VAL A 132 11.23 6.60 31.90
N ALA A 133 11.89 5.47 31.59
CA ALA A 133 12.62 4.67 32.57
C ALA A 133 13.81 3.95 31.95
N PRO A 134 14.75 3.41 32.75
CA PRO A 134 15.89 2.66 32.24
C PRO A 134 15.54 1.39 31.46
N THR A 135 14.40 0.78 31.77
CA THR A 135 13.91 -0.41 31.07
C THR A 135 12.46 -0.24 30.65
N ARG A 136 12.04 -0.97 29.59
CA ARG A 136 10.66 -0.98 29.12
C ARG A 136 9.67 -1.41 30.21
N ALA A 137 10.00 -2.45 30.98
CA ALA A 137 9.13 -2.93 32.07
C ALA A 137 8.89 -1.85 33.12
N GLU A 138 9.94 -1.12 33.52
CA GLU A 138 9.79 -0.02 34.47
C GLU A 138 8.98 1.15 33.88
N ALA A 139 9.15 1.48 32.60
CA ALA A 139 8.38 2.52 31.94
C ALA A 139 6.87 2.14 31.85
N GLU A 140 6.59 0.88 31.57
CA GLU A 140 5.22 0.33 31.56
C GLU A 140 4.60 0.28 32.96
N ASP A 141 5.35 -0.08 34.00
CA ASP A 141 4.91 -0.03 35.40
C ASP A 141 4.58 1.41 35.84
N ILE A 142 5.40 2.38 35.44
CA ILE A 142 5.12 3.81 35.67
C ILE A 142 3.83 4.20 34.94
N ALA A 143 3.68 3.83 33.68
CA ALA A 143 2.49 4.15 32.88
C ALA A 143 1.20 3.57 33.51
N GLN A 144 1.25 2.34 34.05
CA GLN A 144 0.14 1.72 34.74
C GLN A 144 -0.20 2.43 36.08
N SER A 145 0.76 3.11 36.72
CA SER A 145 0.54 3.85 37.96
C SER A 145 -0.13 5.21 37.77
N VAL A 146 -0.12 5.75 36.55
CA VAL A 146 -0.77 7.02 36.20
C VAL A 146 -2.28 6.81 36.11
N THR A 147 -3.06 7.64 36.79
CA THR A 147 -4.52 7.56 36.77
C THR A 147 -5.11 8.70 35.94
N LEU A 148 -6.10 8.38 35.13
CA LEU A 148 -6.85 9.36 34.35
C LEU A 148 -8.21 9.60 34.97
N GLU A 149 -8.51 10.86 35.29
CA GLU A 149 -9.85 11.31 35.67
C GLU A 149 -10.52 11.91 34.44
N PHE A 150 -11.66 11.35 34.01
CA PHE A 150 -12.39 11.80 32.83
C PHE A 150 -13.90 11.63 33.02
N GLU A 151 -14.66 12.40 32.25
CA GLU A 151 -16.10 12.31 32.11
C GLU A 151 -16.41 11.73 30.74
N GLU A 152 -17.01 10.53 30.69
CA GLU A 152 -17.38 9.89 29.42
C GLU A 152 -18.44 10.70 28.67
N LEU A 153 -18.29 10.76 27.37
CA LEU A 153 -19.22 11.38 26.43
C LEU A 153 -19.80 10.31 25.48
N PRO A 154 -20.99 10.53 24.91
CA PRO A 154 -21.52 9.63 23.89
C PRO A 154 -20.54 9.48 22.74
N ALA A 155 -20.17 8.24 22.40
CA ALA A 155 -19.31 7.94 21.26
C ALA A 155 -20.12 7.69 19.99
N VAL A 156 -19.61 8.11 18.85
CA VAL A 156 -20.14 7.78 17.53
C VAL A 156 -19.15 6.86 16.79
N VAL A 157 -19.56 5.62 16.54
CA VAL A 157 -18.70 4.54 16.05
C VAL A 157 -19.05 4.12 14.61
N ASP A 158 -20.33 4.21 14.24
CA ASP A 158 -20.77 3.88 12.89
C ASP A 158 -20.80 5.12 12.00
N MET A 159 -20.19 5.03 10.80
CA MET A 159 -20.06 6.17 9.88
C MET A 159 -21.39 6.67 9.34
N LEU A 160 -22.42 5.83 9.22
CA LEU A 160 -23.74 6.24 8.76
C LEU A 160 -24.46 7.00 9.86
N SER A 161 -24.43 6.45 11.08
CA SER A 161 -24.98 7.13 12.26
C SER A 161 -24.27 8.47 12.55
N ALA A 162 -22.97 8.57 12.26
CA ALA A 162 -22.23 9.81 12.42
C ALA A 162 -22.68 10.94 11.46
N CYS A 163 -23.39 10.59 10.39
CA CYS A 163 -23.97 11.55 9.45
C CYS A 163 -25.36 12.05 9.83
N GLU A 164 -25.99 11.46 10.85
CA GLU A 164 -27.33 11.87 11.32
C GLU A 164 -27.26 13.28 11.97
N PRO A 165 -28.37 14.05 11.89
CA PRO A 165 -28.38 15.45 12.37
C PRO A 165 -28.02 15.61 13.86
N ASP A 166 -28.40 14.64 14.70
CA ASP A 166 -28.23 14.68 16.16
C ASP A 166 -27.06 13.81 16.65
N ALA A 167 -26.17 13.38 15.73
CA ALA A 167 -25.01 12.58 16.07
C ALA A 167 -24.05 13.33 17.01
N PRO A 168 -23.45 12.66 18.00
CA PRO A 168 -22.38 13.23 18.81
C PRO A 168 -21.23 13.73 17.92
N LEU A 169 -20.74 14.95 18.20
CA LEU A 169 -19.63 15.52 17.42
C LEU A 169 -18.28 15.01 17.94
N VAL A 170 -17.48 14.49 17.03
CA VAL A 170 -16.07 14.11 17.32
C VAL A 170 -15.25 15.36 17.62
N HIS A 171 -15.51 16.46 16.89
CA HIS A 171 -14.89 17.76 17.03
C HIS A 171 -15.96 18.81 17.33
N ASP A 172 -15.92 19.44 18.50
CA ASP A 172 -16.96 20.35 18.99
C ASP A 172 -17.10 21.62 18.13
N GLU A 173 -16.02 22.00 17.40
CA GLU A 173 -15.97 23.14 16.51
C GLU A 173 -16.61 22.87 15.13
N TRP A 174 -17.00 21.64 14.82
CA TRP A 174 -17.61 21.29 13.55
C TRP A 174 -19.14 21.33 13.62
N SER A 175 -19.79 21.56 12.48
CA SER A 175 -21.26 21.54 12.35
C SER A 175 -21.84 20.13 12.24
N ASP A 176 -21.04 19.16 11.79
CA ASP A 176 -21.36 17.74 11.60
C ASP A 176 -20.06 16.94 11.44
N ASN A 177 -20.14 15.62 11.43
CA ASN A 177 -18.97 14.73 11.33
C ASN A 177 -18.48 14.46 9.90
N ARG A 178 -19.06 15.09 8.87
CA ARG A 178 -18.56 14.97 7.48
C ARG A 178 -17.31 15.81 7.32
N ILE A 179 -16.21 15.18 6.91
CA ILE A 179 -14.90 15.83 6.74
C ILE A 179 -14.83 16.51 5.37
N ILE A 180 -15.18 15.76 4.32
CA ILE A 180 -15.18 16.21 2.92
C ILE A 180 -16.12 15.35 2.08
N GLU A 181 -16.66 15.90 1.02
CA GLU A 181 -17.44 15.19 0.00
C GLU A 181 -16.83 15.40 -1.39
N PHE A 182 -16.63 14.31 -2.13
CA PHE A 182 -16.27 14.33 -3.55
C PHE A 182 -17.45 13.91 -4.41
N LYS A 183 -17.67 14.63 -5.51
CA LYS A 183 -18.82 14.44 -6.39
C LYS A 183 -18.41 14.19 -7.83
N LYS A 184 -19.21 13.36 -8.49
CA LYS A 184 -19.30 13.18 -9.95
C LYS A 184 -20.79 13.29 -10.30
N ASP A 185 -21.15 14.24 -11.10
CA ASP A 185 -22.55 14.66 -11.29
C ASP A 185 -23.01 14.46 -12.74
N ALA A 186 -22.85 13.24 -13.32
CA ALA A 186 -23.47 12.96 -14.62
C ALA A 186 -24.99 12.82 -14.48
N ALA A 187 -25.73 13.31 -15.47
CA ALA A 187 -27.18 13.12 -15.55
C ALA A 187 -27.46 11.64 -15.94
N ILE A 188 -28.03 10.89 -15.02
CA ILE A 188 -28.34 9.46 -15.22
C ILE A 188 -29.83 9.16 -15.35
N GLU A 189 -30.71 10.15 -15.15
CA GLU A 189 -32.15 9.98 -15.03
C GLU A 189 -32.79 9.36 -16.27
N GLU A 190 -32.36 9.76 -17.47
CA GLU A 190 -32.89 9.20 -18.72
C GLU A 190 -32.37 7.79 -18.97
N VAL A 191 -31.09 7.54 -18.66
CA VAL A 191 -30.50 6.18 -18.74
C VAL A 191 -31.20 5.26 -17.75
N ALA A 192 -31.46 5.70 -16.53
CA ALA A 192 -32.14 4.92 -15.50
C ALA A 192 -33.58 4.50 -15.88
N LYS A 193 -34.24 5.28 -16.74
CA LYS A 193 -35.59 4.96 -17.25
C LYS A 193 -35.58 3.96 -18.40
N THR A 194 -34.51 3.96 -19.20
CA THR A 194 -34.45 3.20 -20.47
C THR A 194 -33.55 1.96 -20.37
N ALA A 195 -32.85 1.76 -19.28
CA ALA A 195 -32.02 0.58 -19.06
C ALA A 195 -32.85 -0.69 -18.91
N ASP A 196 -32.44 -1.77 -19.58
CA ASP A 196 -33.08 -3.08 -19.51
C ASP A 196 -32.81 -3.80 -18.20
N VAL A 197 -31.60 -3.58 -17.63
CA VAL A 197 -31.14 -4.19 -16.38
C VAL A 197 -30.79 -3.11 -15.37
N ARG A 198 -31.26 -3.28 -14.15
CA ARG A 198 -30.94 -2.44 -12.99
C ARG A 198 -30.50 -3.31 -11.83
N ILE A 199 -29.26 -3.18 -11.43
CA ILE A 199 -28.66 -3.91 -10.30
C ILE A 199 -28.37 -2.89 -9.19
N HIS A 200 -28.95 -3.12 -8.02
CA HIS A 200 -28.64 -2.37 -6.80
C HIS A 200 -27.95 -3.28 -5.79
N ARG A 201 -26.89 -2.77 -5.13
CA ARG A 201 -26.15 -3.48 -4.07
C ARG A 201 -25.75 -2.55 -2.94
N HIS A 202 -25.90 -3.06 -1.72
CA HIS A 202 -25.30 -2.49 -0.52
C HIS A 202 -24.07 -3.32 -0.16
N ILE A 203 -22.89 -2.69 -0.16
CA ILE A 203 -21.60 -3.38 0.02
C ILE A 203 -20.84 -2.68 1.13
N ARG A 204 -20.33 -3.44 2.09
CA ARG A 204 -19.53 -2.89 3.17
C ARG A 204 -18.20 -3.62 3.30
N THR A 205 -17.08 -2.87 3.32
CA THR A 205 -15.77 -3.39 3.68
C THR A 205 -15.57 -3.26 5.19
N SER A 206 -14.82 -4.18 5.78
CA SER A 206 -14.49 -4.09 7.20
C SER A 206 -13.34 -3.14 7.47
N ARG A 207 -13.38 -2.48 8.63
CA ARG A 207 -12.17 -1.92 9.21
C ARG A 207 -11.25 -3.06 9.62
N HIS A 208 -9.98 -3.00 9.26
CA HIS A 208 -8.98 -3.98 9.65
C HIS A 208 -7.59 -3.33 9.80
N CYS A 209 -6.64 -4.08 10.33
CA CYS A 209 -5.29 -3.59 10.57
C CYS A 209 -4.35 -3.84 9.37
N MET A 210 -3.35 -2.97 9.25
CA MET A 210 -2.14 -3.29 8.48
C MET A 210 -1.17 -3.97 9.44
N PHE A 211 -0.77 -5.20 9.19
CA PHE A 211 0.04 -5.95 10.13
C PHE A 211 1.43 -6.31 9.57
N PRO A 212 2.41 -5.35 9.56
CA PRO A 212 3.80 -5.68 9.28
C PRO A 212 4.39 -6.52 10.41
N MET A 213 5.38 -7.38 10.10
CA MET A 213 6.05 -8.21 11.12
C MET A 213 6.82 -7.36 12.14
N GLU A 214 7.36 -6.22 11.74
CA GLU A 214 7.94 -5.22 12.63
C GLU A 214 6.88 -4.17 12.96
N GLY A 215 6.57 -3.97 14.25
CA GLY A 215 5.82 -2.82 14.74
C GLY A 215 6.56 -1.51 14.46
N ARG A 216 5.98 -0.36 14.84
CA ARG A 216 6.70 0.91 14.76
C ARG A 216 7.75 0.98 15.87
N GLY A 217 8.83 1.68 15.59
CA GLY A 217 9.87 1.96 16.59
C GLY A 217 10.50 3.32 16.31
N VAL A 218 10.84 4.03 17.37
CA VAL A 218 11.47 5.34 17.29
C VAL A 218 12.56 5.45 18.36
N ILE A 219 13.75 5.92 17.95
CA ILE A 219 14.82 6.32 18.85
C ILE A 219 15.13 7.79 18.59
N GLY A 220 15.20 8.59 19.62
CA GLY A 220 15.60 10.00 19.52
C GLY A 220 16.84 10.30 20.38
N TYR A 221 17.77 11.08 19.84
CA TYR A 221 18.93 11.58 20.59
C TYR A 221 19.53 12.83 19.94
N ARG A 222 20.31 13.60 20.73
CA ARG A 222 21.11 14.71 20.19
C ARG A 222 22.51 14.25 19.87
N ASP A 223 22.92 14.43 18.61
CA ASP A 223 24.31 14.27 18.21
C ASP A 223 25.10 15.52 18.62
N ALA A 224 25.87 15.40 19.68
CA ALA A 224 26.64 16.55 20.24
C ALA A 224 27.68 17.09 19.26
N ARG A 225 28.22 16.26 18.37
CA ARG A 225 29.26 16.65 17.40
C ARG A 225 28.66 17.41 16.21
N LEU A 226 27.60 16.87 15.62
CA LEU A 226 26.97 17.45 14.43
C LEU A 226 25.81 18.39 14.76
N ARG A 227 25.40 18.44 16.03
CA ARG A 227 24.28 19.24 16.56
C ARG A 227 22.92 18.88 15.98
N PHE A 228 22.79 17.70 15.36
CA PHE A 228 21.50 17.20 14.91
C PHE A 228 20.67 16.65 16.07
N LEU A 229 19.37 16.93 16.04
CA LEU A 229 18.39 16.06 16.64
C LEU A 229 18.23 14.86 15.70
N THR A 230 18.76 13.71 16.08
CA THR A 230 18.72 12.50 15.27
C THR A 230 17.56 11.63 15.70
N ILE A 231 16.69 11.29 14.75
CA ILE A 231 15.56 10.40 14.92
C ILE A 231 15.77 9.16 14.06
N ILE A 232 15.87 8.00 14.71
CA ILE A 232 15.91 6.71 14.01
C ILE A 232 14.51 6.12 14.12
N THR A 233 13.84 5.89 13.00
CA THR A 233 12.44 5.43 13.01
C THR A 233 12.16 4.44 11.88
N SER A 234 11.29 3.47 12.14
CA SER A 234 10.82 2.51 11.13
C SER A 234 9.77 3.17 10.23
N THR A 235 10.23 3.96 9.25
CA THR A 235 9.35 4.74 8.37
C THR A 235 9.58 4.45 6.89
N GLN A 236 8.51 4.56 6.10
CA GLN A 236 8.58 4.60 4.63
C GLN A 236 8.96 6.00 4.10
N PHE A 237 8.85 7.04 4.94
CA PHE A 237 8.84 8.46 4.57
C PHE A 237 9.87 9.31 5.33
N PRO A 238 11.17 8.99 5.31
CA PRO A 238 12.15 9.69 6.15
C PRO A 238 12.10 11.22 6.04
N HIS A 239 12.06 11.76 4.81
CA HIS A 239 12.04 13.23 4.61
C HIS A 239 10.69 13.85 4.99
N CYS A 240 9.56 13.14 4.79
CA CYS A 240 8.26 13.65 5.23
C CYS A 240 8.16 13.67 6.77
N VAL A 241 8.74 12.68 7.45
CA VAL A 241 8.86 12.67 8.92
C VAL A 241 9.73 13.84 9.35
N GLN A 242 10.88 14.08 8.71
CA GLN A 242 11.74 15.24 8.98
C GLN A 242 10.94 16.55 8.87
N THR A 243 10.28 16.78 7.74
CA THR A 243 9.47 18.00 7.52
C THR A 243 8.38 18.15 8.58
N GLY A 244 7.64 17.08 8.88
CA GLY A 244 6.59 17.14 9.90
C GLY A 244 7.10 17.36 11.31
N LEU A 245 8.27 16.80 11.66
CA LEU A 245 8.95 17.09 12.95
C LEU A 245 9.39 18.55 13.04
N CYS A 246 9.93 19.12 11.95
CA CYS A 246 10.29 20.53 11.88
C CYS A 246 9.07 21.44 12.11
N GLU A 247 7.94 21.14 11.47
CA GLU A 247 6.69 21.88 11.64
C GLU A 247 6.14 21.77 13.07
N ALA A 248 6.13 20.55 13.64
CA ALA A 248 5.59 20.30 14.98
C ALA A 248 6.46 20.91 16.07
N LEU A 249 7.78 20.75 15.98
CA LEU A 249 8.74 21.23 17.00
C LEU A 249 9.20 22.67 16.78
N GLY A 250 8.86 23.29 15.65
CA GLY A 250 9.28 24.67 15.32
C GLY A 250 10.78 24.84 15.15
N ILE A 251 11.49 23.83 14.61
CA ILE A 251 12.96 23.85 14.43
C ILE A 251 13.31 23.71 12.95
N PRO A 252 14.48 24.26 12.51
CA PRO A 252 14.90 24.21 11.11
C PRO A 252 15.19 22.79 10.62
N ASP A 253 14.96 22.53 9.33
CA ASP A 253 15.27 21.24 8.68
C ASP A 253 16.73 20.82 8.84
N GLY A 254 17.65 21.80 8.81
CA GLY A 254 19.09 21.57 9.00
C GLY A 254 19.49 21.09 10.40
N ASP A 255 18.60 21.14 11.38
CA ASP A 255 18.86 20.71 12.76
C ASP A 255 18.29 19.32 13.06
N ILE A 256 17.54 18.73 12.15
CA ILE A 256 16.97 17.36 12.27
C ILE A 256 17.55 16.42 11.21
N ARG A 257 17.95 15.23 11.64
CA ARG A 257 18.28 14.11 10.77
C ARG A 257 17.38 12.94 11.08
N VAL A 258 16.72 12.41 10.07
CA VAL A 258 15.91 11.18 10.17
C VAL A 258 16.63 10.04 9.50
N ILE A 259 16.77 8.92 10.21
CA ILE A 259 17.36 7.68 9.72
C ILE A 259 16.30 6.58 9.82
N SER A 260 16.00 5.94 8.71
CA SER A 260 15.20 4.72 8.68
C SER A 260 16.14 3.56 8.35
N PRO A 261 16.37 2.63 9.29
CA PRO A 261 17.20 1.44 9.06
C PRO A 261 16.45 0.43 8.18
N ASP A 262 16.76 -0.85 8.27
CA ASP A 262 15.94 -1.89 7.65
C ASP A 262 14.52 -1.83 8.23
N VAL A 263 13.50 -1.93 7.37
CA VAL A 263 12.10 -1.86 7.77
C VAL A 263 11.41 -3.19 7.50
N GLY A 264 10.86 -3.79 8.55
CA GLY A 264 10.23 -5.11 8.55
C GLY A 264 8.77 -5.11 8.08
N GLY A 265 8.52 -4.49 6.91
CA GLY A 265 7.20 -4.26 6.34
C GLY A 265 6.63 -2.89 6.70
N GLY A 266 5.87 -2.31 5.77
CA GLY A 266 5.25 -1.00 5.97
C GLY A 266 3.82 -0.96 5.47
N PHE A 267 3.61 -1.31 4.20
CA PHE A 267 2.31 -1.45 3.51
C PHE A 267 1.43 -0.18 3.55
N GLY A 268 2.00 0.96 3.97
CA GLY A 268 1.29 2.22 4.20
C GLY A 268 1.20 2.62 5.68
N TYR A 269 1.24 1.68 6.61
CA TYR A 269 1.20 1.92 8.04
C TYR A 269 2.32 2.86 8.51
N LYS A 270 3.52 2.66 8.00
CA LYS A 270 4.72 3.45 8.32
C LYS A 270 4.90 4.66 7.36
N GLY A 271 3.83 5.05 6.66
CA GLY A 271 3.81 6.15 5.69
C GLY A 271 3.17 7.44 6.22
N ILE A 272 3.33 7.73 7.50
CA ILE A 272 2.78 8.91 8.18
C ILE A 272 3.82 9.50 9.15
N LEU A 273 3.55 10.71 9.63
CA LEU A 273 4.13 11.20 10.88
C LEU A 273 3.20 10.79 12.03
N SER A 274 3.71 10.09 13.01
CA SER A 274 2.95 9.66 14.19
C SER A 274 3.16 10.60 15.38
N CYS A 275 2.21 10.62 16.31
CA CYS A 275 2.36 11.36 17.57
C CYS A 275 3.54 10.84 18.39
N GLU A 276 3.81 9.53 18.33
CA GLU A 276 4.93 8.92 19.03
C GLU A 276 6.28 9.42 18.48
N GLU A 277 6.42 9.64 17.17
CA GLU A 277 7.65 10.20 16.59
C GLU A 277 7.91 11.63 17.09
N VAL A 278 6.86 12.46 17.16
CA VAL A 278 6.97 13.84 17.69
C VAL A 278 7.28 13.81 19.19
N ALA A 279 6.62 12.94 19.95
CA ALA A 279 6.82 12.78 21.39
C ALA A 279 8.26 12.37 21.71
N ILE A 280 8.79 11.35 21.04
CA ILE A 280 10.18 10.90 21.21
C ILE A 280 11.19 11.96 20.77
N ALA A 281 10.92 12.68 19.68
CA ALA A 281 11.77 13.78 19.21
C ALA A 281 11.81 14.94 20.24
N TRP A 282 10.67 15.26 20.86
CA TRP A 282 10.59 16.26 21.93
C TRP A 282 11.38 15.83 23.17
N LEU A 283 11.21 14.57 23.64
CA LEU A 283 11.98 14.03 24.75
C LEU A 283 13.49 14.07 24.50
N ALA A 284 13.93 13.62 23.31
CA ALA A 284 15.33 13.61 22.91
C ALA A 284 15.95 15.02 22.83
N ARG A 285 15.11 16.03 22.59
CA ARG A 285 15.55 17.44 22.60
C ARG A 285 15.73 17.97 24.02
N ARG A 286 14.98 17.45 24.99
CA ARG A 286 14.92 17.90 26.36
C ARG A 286 15.85 17.15 27.33
N LEU A 287 16.03 15.85 27.06
CA LEU A 287 16.82 14.94 27.90
C LEU A 287 18.25 14.80 27.36
N ASP A 288 19.22 14.58 28.25
CA ASP A 288 20.63 14.43 27.91
C ASP A 288 21.06 12.99 27.58
N PHE A 289 20.09 12.12 27.33
CA PHE A 289 20.29 10.71 26.96
C PHE A 289 19.34 10.30 25.84
N PRO A 290 19.69 9.25 25.06
CA PRO A 290 18.81 8.72 24.03
C PRO A 290 17.55 8.12 24.65
N VAL A 291 16.43 8.21 23.94
CA VAL A 291 15.15 7.62 24.33
C VAL A 291 14.61 6.75 23.21
N ARG A 292 13.98 5.62 23.56
CA ARG A 292 13.39 4.69 22.61
C ARG A 292 11.96 4.30 22.98
N TRP A 293 11.11 4.22 21.99
CA TRP A 293 9.81 3.55 22.07
C TRP A 293 9.73 2.46 21.00
N LEU A 294 9.19 1.30 21.35
CA LEU A 294 8.86 0.21 20.46
C LEU A 294 7.41 -0.18 20.65
N GLU A 295 6.65 -0.16 19.57
CA GLU A 295 5.25 -0.58 19.56
C GLU A 295 5.13 -2.08 19.82
N ASP A 296 4.22 -2.48 20.70
CA ASP A 296 3.87 -3.87 20.85
C ASP A 296 2.62 -4.25 20.04
N CYS A 297 2.32 -5.55 20.00
CA CYS A 297 1.20 -6.07 19.23
C CYS A 297 -0.16 -5.56 19.74
N ARG A 298 -0.32 -5.33 21.05
CA ARG A 298 -1.54 -4.83 21.64
C ARG A 298 -1.77 -3.35 21.29
N GLU A 299 -0.73 -2.53 21.41
CA GLU A 299 -0.77 -1.12 20.98
C GLU A 299 -1.11 -1.03 19.49
N HIS A 300 -0.47 -1.88 18.68
CA HIS A 300 -0.70 -1.95 17.23
C HIS A 300 -2.17 -2.21 16.89
N LEU A 301 -2.76 -3.27 17.45
CA LEU A 301 -4.12 -3.70 17.13
C LEU A 301 -5.19 -2.75 17.70
N SER A 302 -4.97 -2.17 18.90
CA SER A 302 -5.99 -1.39 19.59
C SER A 302 -5.97 0.10 19.28
N ALA A 303 -4.81 0.68 18.92
CA ALA A 303 -4.61 2.12 18.92
C ALA A 303 -4.27 2.76 17.57
N ASN A 304 -3.67 2.04 16.60
CA ASN A 304 -2.92 2.75 15.57
C ASN A 304 -3.13 2.32 14.12
N ALA A 305 -3.45 1.08 13.82
CA ALA A 305 -3.19 0.51 12.50
C ALA A 305 -4.43 0.17 11.68
N ASN A 306 -5.41 1.04 11.61
CA ASN A 306 -6.66 0.73 10.91
C ASN A 306 -6.73 1.29 9.48
N CYS A 307 -7.58 0.65 8.64
CA CYS A 307 -7.80 1.03 7.24
C CYS A 307 -9.17 0.56 6.71
N ARG A 308 -9.57 1.06 5.56
CA ARG A 308 -10.59 0.53 4.62
C ARG A 308 -11.97 0.24 5.19
N GLU A 309 -12.55 1.06 6.01
CA GLU A 309 -13.95 0.91 6.36
C GLU A 309 -14.82 1.77 5.43
N HIS A 310 -15.44 1.13 4.44
CA HIS A 310 -16.29 1.79 3.46
C HIS A 310 -17.67 1.17 3.43
N ASP A 311 -18.67 2.01 3.13
CA ASP A 311 -20.04 1.63 2.88
C ASP A 311 -20.47 2.15 1.49
N TYR A 312 -20.99 1.28 0.64
CA TYR A 312 -21.36 1.59 -0.74
C TYR A 312 -22.82 1.24 -1.00
N GLU A 313 -23.62 2.25 -1.35
CA GLU A 313 -24.91 2.09 -2.00
C GLU A 313 -24.72 2.32 -3.51
N ILE A 314 -24.64 1.23 -4.28
CA ILE A 314 -24.31 1.28 -5.70
C ILE A 314 -25.45 0.72 -6.55
N THR A 315 -25.80 1.45 -7.63
CA THR A 315 -26.73 0.99 -8.67
C THR A 315 -26.05 1.03 -10.04
N CYS A 316 -26.02 -0.10 -10.71
CA CYS A 316 -25.55 -0.19 -12.08
C CYS A 316 -26.74 -0.39 -13.05
N TYR A 317 -26.66 0.26 -14.19
CA TYR A 317 -27.66 0.23 -15.27
C TYR A 317 -27.01 -0.35 -16.52
N ALA A 318 -27.65 -1.36 -17.13
CA ALA A 318 -27.11 -2.01 -18.31
C ALA A 318 -28.20 -2.21 -19.40
N SER A 319 -27.75 -2.39 -20.64
CA SER A 319 -28.60 -2.81 -21.76
C SER A 319 -28.90 -4.32 -21.66
N LYS A 320 -29.88 -4.79 -22.46
CA LYS A 320 -30.17 -6.22 -22.64
C LYS A 320 -28.99 -7.03 -23.17
N ASP A 321 -28.03 -6.38 -23.82
CA ASP A 321 -26.83 -6.99 -24.34
C ASP A 321 -25.67 -6.98 -23.32
N GLY A 322 -25.88 -6.44 -22.11
CA GLY A 322 -24.91 -6.39 -21.02
C GLY A 322 -23.90 -5.24 -21.14
N GLU A 323 -24.18 -4.22 -21.94
CA GLU A 323 -23.38 -2.99 -21.97
C GLU A 323 -23.72 -2.12 -20.76
N LEU A 324 -22.70 -1.67 -20.03
CA LEU A 324 -22.83 -0.79 -18.88
C LEU A 324 -23.18 0.63 -19.37
N LEU A 325 -24.32 1.14 -18.94
CA LEU A 325 -24.86 2.43 -19.40
C LEU A 325 -24.63 3.54 -18.38
N ALA A 326 -24.81 3.24 -17.10
CA ALA A 326 -24.59 4.17 -16.01
C ALA A 326 -24.26 3.47 -14.70
N VAL A 327 -23.55 4.20 -13.84
CA VAL A 327 -23.34 3.85 -12.43
C VAL A 327 -23.74 5.04 -11.56
N ASP A 328 -24.51 4.77 -10.52
CA ASP A 328 -24.89 5.68 -9.46
C ASP A 328 -24.43 5.13 -8.12
N CYS A 329 -23.66 5.90 -7.36
CA CYS A 329 -23.09 5.43 -6.09
C CYS A 329 -23.09 6.53 -5.03
N VAL A 330 -23.51 6.15 -3.82
CA VAL A 330 -23.21 6.93 -2.61
C VAL A 330 -22.28 6.08 -1.75
N ALA A 331 -21.13 6.62 -1.39
CA ALA A 331 -20.17 5.92 -0.56
C ALA A 331 -19.78 6.74 0.67
N HIS A 332 -19.68 6.08 1.81
CA HIS A 332 -19.14 6.64 3.03
C HIS A 332 -17.80 5.96 3.35
N VAL A 333 -16.86 6.75 3.83
CA VAL A 333 -15.52 6.31 4.23
C VAL A 333 -15.30 6.73 5.67
N ASP A 334 -15.19 5.77 6.58
CA ASP A 334 -14.87 6.05 7.98
C ASP A 334 -13.40 6.47 8.11
N ALA A 335 -13.18 7.72 8.48
CA ALA A 335 -11.83 8.28 8.60
C ALA A 335 -11.24 8.19 10.02
N GLY A 336 -12.06 7.79 11.01
CA GLY A 336 -11.68 7.88 12.41
C GLY A 336 -11.63 9.32 12.93
N ALA A 337 -10.98 9.54 14.07
CA ALA A 337 -11.04 10.81 14.79
C ALA A 337 -10.18 11.93 14.15
N TYR A 338 -9.13 11.60 13.41
CA TYR A 338 -8.19 12.60 12.88
C TYR A 338 -7.72 12.26 11.46
N SER A 339 -7.21 13.27 10.78
CA SER A 339 -6.55 13.11 9.47
C SER A 339 -5.05 12.94 9.64
N ALA A 340 -4.50 11.81 9.20
CA ALA A 340 -3.07 11.53 9.29
C ALA A 340 -2.24 12.40 8.33
N TYR A 341 -1.06 12.86 8.79
CA TYR A 341 -0.08 13.61 7.98
C TYR A 341 0.95 12.66 7.36
N PRO A 342 1.37 12.85 6.10
CA PRO A 342 0.91 13.84 5.11
C PRO A 342 -0.31 13.37 4.29
N VAL A 343 -0.84 12.20 4.61
CA VAL A 343 -1.96 11.56 3.92
C VAL A 343 -3.26 11.95 4.62
N SER A 344 -4.01 12.90 4.10
CA SER A 344 -5.28 13.27 4.71
C SER A 344 -6.35 12.18 4.54
N SER A 345 -7.39 12.22 5.38
CA SER A 345 -8.61 11.42 5.25
C SER A 345 -9.36 11.62 3.92
N SER A 346 -8.98 12.64 3.14
CA SER A 346 -9.56 12.88 1.81
C SER A 346 -9.20 11.82 0.78
N VAL A 347 -8.07 11.11 0.94
CA VAL A 347 -7.50 10.26 -0.13
C VAL A 347 -8.39 9.07 -0.46
N GLU A 348 -8.93 8.37 0.52
CA GLU A 348 -9.79 7.21 0.24
C GLU A 348 -11.10 7.65 -0.42
N ALA A 349 -11.77 8.69 0.11
CA ALA A 349 -12.99 9.22 -0.50
C ALA A 349 -12.76 9.77 -1.93
N ALA A 350 -11.62 10.45 -2.17
CA ALA A 350 -11.25 10.91 -3.51
C ALA A 350 -11.00 9.72 -4.46
N GLN A 351 -10.37 8.66 -3.99
CA GLN A 351 -10.14 7.45 -4.79
C GLN A 351 -11.46 6.74 -5.12
N VAL A 352 -12.39 6.60 -4.16
CA VAL A 352 -13.72 6.05 -4.43
C VAL A 352 -14.38 6.80 -5.57
N ALA A 353 -14.50 8.12 -5.46
CA ALA A 353 -15.17 8.93 -6.49
C ALA A 353 -14.48 8.87 -7.87
N ASN A 354 -13.15 8.73 -7.91
CA ASN A 354 -12.40 8.77 -9.16
C ASN A 354 -12.11 7.40 -9.77
N LEU A 355 -12.18 6.30 -9.01
CA LEU A 355 -11.76 4.98 -9.47
C LEU A 355 -12.88 3.95 -9.60
N LEU A 356 -14.06 4.21 -9.05
CA LEU A 356 -15.16 3.24 -8.99
C LEU A 356 -15.54 2.63 -10.35
N PRO A 357 -15.61 3.37 -11.48
CA PRO A 357 -15.87 2.77 -12.78
C PRO A 357 -14.77 1.80 -13.26
N GLY A 358 -13.60 1.84 -12.63
CA GLY A 358 -12.49 0.94 -12.95
C GLY A 358 -12.02 1.03 -14.40
N PRO A 359 -11.85 -0.11 -15.08
CA PRO A 359 -11.39 -0.22 -16.46
C PRO A 359 -12.51 -0.18 -17.48
N TYR A 360 -13.76 -0.02 -17.05
CA TYR A 360 -14.94 -0.14 -17.90
C TYR A 360 -15.28 1.17 -18.61
N ILE A 361 -15.72 1.05 -19.86
CA ILE A 361 -16.33 2.15 -20.61
C ILE A 361 -17.69 2.43 -19.97
N LEU A 362 -17.93 3.67 -19.58
CA LEU A 362 -19.12 4.07 -18.85
C LEU A 362 -19.62 5.43 -19.35
N PRO A 363 -20.75 5.45 -20.09
CA PRO A 363 -21.31 6.69 -20.65
C PRO A 363 -21.76 7.71 -19.62
N ALA A 364 -22.27 7.26 -18.46
CA ALA A 364 -22.72 8.16 -17.40
C ALA A 364 -22.31 7.65 -16.02
N TYR A 365 -21.72 8.55 -15.22
CA TYR A 365 -21.24 8.24 -13.87
C TYR A 365 -21.62 9.32 -12.88
N ARG A 366 -22.40 8.93 -11.87
CA ARG A 366 -22.72 9.76 -10.71
C ARG A 366 -22.17 9.10 -9.45
N CYS A 367 -21.48 9.88 -8.63
CA CYS A 367 -20.95 9.40 -7.37
C CYS A 367 -20.89 10.50 -6.33
N ARG A 368 -21.27 10.18 -5.11
CA ARG A 368 -21.00 10.96 -3.91
C ARG A 368 -20.17 10.12 -2.96
N SER A 369 -18.94 10.56 -2.65
CA SER A 369 -18.07 9.89 -1.70
C SER A 369 -17.72 10.81 -0.55
N ILE A 370 -18.04 10.40 0.66
CA ILE A 370 -18.01 11.21 1.87
C ILE A 370 -17.06 10.61 2.88
N ALA A 371 -16.02 11.35 3.29
CA ALA A 371 -15.20 10.99 4.43
C ALA A 371 -15.87 11.47 5.72
N VAL A 372 -15.96 10.58 6.72
CA VAL A 372 -16.70 10.79 7.96
C VAL A 372 -15.80 10.57 9.17
N ALA A 373 -15.87 11.50 10.15
CA ALA A 373 -15.18 11.32 11.43
C ALA A 373 -16.00 10.45 12.38
N THR A 374 -15.32 9.57 13.11
CA THR A 374 -15.88 8.69 14.14
C THR A 374 -14.93 8.62 15.34
N ASN A 375 -15.42 8.12 16.48
CA ASN A 375 -14.61 7.92 17.68
C ASN A 375 -13.78 6.62 17.61
N LYS A 376 -13.05 6.46 16.51
CA LYS A 376 -12.09 5.39 16.25
C LYS A 376 -10.71 5.97 15.92
N CYS A 377 -9.64 5.18 16.04
CA CYS A 377 -8.32 5.62 15.59
C CYS A 377 -8.35 6.01 14.10
N PRO A 378 -7.48 6.93 13.65
CA PRO A 378 -7.45 7.35 12.26
C PRO A 378 -7.22 6.19 11.30
N ILE A 379 -7.87 6.22 10.11
CA ILE A 379 -7.49 5.34 9.03
C ILE A 379 -6.22 5.82 8.35
N LEU A 380 -5.43 4.84 7.92
CA LEU A 380 -4.18 5.04 7.22
C LEU A 380 -4.25 4.37 5.85
N PRO A 381 -3.52 4.88 4.86
CA PRO A 381 -3.50 4.24 3.56
C PRO A 381 -2.85 2.86 3.66
N TYR A 382 -3.62 1.82 3.34
CA TYR A 382 -3.13 0.45 3.23
C TYR A 382 -3.01 0.04 1.76
N ARG A 383 -2.01 -0.74 1.41
CA ARG A 383 -1.68 -1.26 0.07
C ARG A 383 -2.89 -1.38 -0.86
N GLY A 384 -3.03 -0.48 -1.85
CA GLY A 384 -4.21 -0.29 -2.70
C GLY A 384 -5.18 0.80 -2.26
N VAL A 385 -5.13 1.24 -0.99
CA VAL A 385 -5.98 2.30 -0.40
C VAL A 385 -7.47 1.98 -0.60
N ALA A 386 -8.26 2.79 -1.32
CA ALA A 386 -9.67 2.48 -1.58
C ALA A 386 -9.90 1.44 -2.71
N ARG A 387 -8.88 1.13 -3.53
CA ARG A 387 -9.05 0.28 -4.72
C ARG A 387 -9.62 -1.12 -4.45
N PRO A 388 -9.26 -1.83 -3.36
CA PRO A 388 -9.88 -3.13 -3.08
C PRO A 388 -11.39 -3.07 -2.87
N GLY A 389 -11.88 -2.07 -2.13
CA GLY A 389 -13.31 -1.84 -1.95
C GLY A 389 -14.02 -1.39 -3.23
N VAL A 390 -13.37 -0.51 -4.00
CA VAL A 390 -13.84 -0.06 -5.31
C VAL A 390 -13.95 -1.22 -6.30
N CYS A 391 -12.92 -2.07 -6.38
CA CYS A 391 -12.92 -3.27 -7.22
C CYS A 391 -14.06 -4.21 -6.81
N LEU A 392 -14.20 -4.51 -5.53
CA LEU A 392 -15.31 -5.32 -5.01
C LEU A 392 -16.66 -4.75 -5.45
N ALA A 393 -16.88 -3.44 -5.26
CA ALA A 393 -18.17 -2.82 -5.51
C ALA A 393 -18.62 -2.92 -6.97
N ILE A 394 -17.74 -2.67 -7.92
CA ILE A 394 -18.09 -2.77 -9.34
C ILE A 394 -18.15 -4.22 -9.83
N GLU A 395 -17.24 -5.08 -9.39
CA GLU A 395 -17.11 -6.46 -9.88
C GLU A 395 -18.31 -7.34 -9.48
N VAL A 396 -18.85 -7.18 -8.28
CA VAL A 396 -20.07 -7.90 -7.88
C VAL A 396 -21.31 -7.41 -8.64
N CYS A 397 -21.32 -6.15 -9.08
CA CYS A 397 -22.38 -5.64 -9.95
C CYS A 397 -22.27 -6.22 -11.38
N MET A 398 -21.05 -6.37 -11.90
CA MET A 398 -20.82 -6.98 -13.22
C MET A 398 -21.29 -8.44 -13.26
N ASP A 399 -21.01 -9.22 -12.19
CA ASP A 399 -21.54 -10.58 -12.06
C ASP A 399 -23.07 -10.60 -11.97
N ALA A 400 -23.66 -9.67 -11.22
CA ALA A 400 -25.10 -9.60 -11.09
C ALA A 400 -25.81 -9.25 -12.42
N ILE A 401 -25.23 -8.35 -13.24
CA ILE A 401 -25.70 -8.06 -14.59
C ILE A 401 -25.65 -9.33 -15.46
N ALA A 402 -24.53 -10.06 -15.39
CA ALA A 402 -24.35 -11.30 -16.14
C ALA A 402 -25.42 -12.35 -15.79
N PHE A 403 -25.67 -12.52 -14.51
CA PHE A 403 -26.65 -13.49 -14.02
C PHE A 403 -28.08 -13.12 -14.38
N GLU A 404 -28.44 -11.83 -14.32
CA GLU A 404 -29.76 -11.34 -14.74
C GLU A 404 -30.02 -11.59 -16.23
N LEU A 405 -28.97 -11.46 -17.05
CA LEU A 405 -29.05 -11.64 -18.50
C LEU A 405 -28.82 -13.11 -18.95
N GLY A 406 -28.42 -13.99 -18.03
CA GLY A 406 -28.11 -15.39 -18.35
C GLY A 406 -26.87 -15.58 -19.24
N ILE A 407 -25.90 -14.64 -19.15
CA ILE A 407 -24.61 -14.71 -19.85
C ILE A 407 -23.47 -14.92 -18.85
N GLU A 408 -22.31 -15.35 -19.35
CA GLU A 408 -21.18 -15.61 -18.46
C GLU A 408 -20.56 -14.30 -17.93
N PRO A 409 -20.18 -14.23 -16.66
CA PRO A 409 -19.58 -13.04 -16.04
C PRO A 409 -18.37 -12.45 -16.78
N TYR A 410 -17.52 -13.28 -17.38
CA TYR A 410 -16.36 -12.80 -18.12
C TYR A 410 -16.78 -12.12 -19.46
N GLU A 411 -17.89 -12.55 -20.08
CA GLU A 411 -18.38 -11.93 -21.33
C GLU A 411 -18.88 -10.51 -21.09
N VAL A 412 -19.59 -10.25 -19.97
CA VAL A 412 -20.02 -8.90 -19.61
C VAL A 412 -18.79 -8.00 -19.41
N ARG A 413 -17.73 -8.50 -18.76
CA ARG A 413 -16.47 -7.76 -18.62
C ARG A 413 -15.84 -7.43 -19.98
N LEU A 414 -15.69 -8.43 -20.85
CA LEU A 414 -15.08 -8.25 -22.19
C LEU A 414 -15.80 -7.22 -23.05
N ARG A 415 -17.15 -7.13 -22.94
CA ARG A 415 -17.97 -6.15 -23.68
C ARG A 415 -17.72 -4.72 -23.21
N ASN A 416 -17.42 -4.53 -21.92
CA ASN A 416 -17.32 -3.23 -21.30
C ASN A 416 -15.88 -2.74 -21.10
N LEU A 417 -14.87 -3.61 -21.27
CA LEU A 417 -13.47 -3.24 -21.10
C LEU A 417 -12.98 -2.30 -22.19
N VAL A 418 -12.15 -1.31 -21.80
CA VAL A 418 -11.45 -0.45 -22.77
C VAL A 418 -10.57 -1.32 -23.68
N GLN A 419 -10.75 -1.16 -24.99
CA GLN A 419 -10.00 -1.90 -26.01
C GLN A 419 -8.58 -1.31 -26.20
N PRO A 420 -7.60 -2.11 -26.65
CA PRO A 420 -6.21 -1.66 -26.79
C PRO A 420 -6.02 -0.41 -27.65
N ASP A 421 -6.82 -0.27 -28.72
CA ASP A 421 -6.80 0.89 -29.63
C ASP A 421 -7.45 2.15 -29.04
N LYS A 422 -8.15 2.05 -27.90
CA LYS A 422 -8.86 3.12 -27.21
C LYS A 422 -8.26 3.53 -25.87
N MET A 423 -7.10 2.99 -25.49
CA MET A 423 -6.47 3.26 -24.18
C MET A 423 -6.25 4.74 -23.90
N THR A 424 -5.92 5.52 -24.93
CA THR A 424 -5.65 6.96 -24.82
C THR A 424 -6.89 7.84 -25.06
N ALA A 425 -8.03 7.27 -25.44
CA ALA A 425 -9.23 8.04 -25.82
C ALA A 425 -10.00 8.66 -24.63
N GLY A 426 -9.58 8.34 -23.41
CA GLY A 426 -10.25 8.77 -22.18
C GLY A 426 -11.47 7.91 -21.87
N ALA A 427 -11.40 7.13 -20.81
CA ALA A 427 -12.61 6.55 -20.24
C ALA A 427 -13.47 7.68 -19.66
N GLU A 428 -14.78 7.48 -19.54
CA GLU A 428 -15.75 8.44 -19.02
C GLU A 428 -15.47 8.93 -17.59
N THR A 429 -14.50 8.30 -16.91
CA THR A 429 -13.93 8.75 -15.63
C THR A 429 -13.00 9.95 -15.74
N GLY A 430 -12.73 10.46 -16.94
CA GLY A 430 -11.72 11.47 -17.21
C GLY A 430 -10.28 10.96 -17.15
N LYS A 431 -10.06 9.64 -17.19
CA LYS A 431 -8.73 9.00 -17.18
C LYS A 431 -8.37 8.45 -18.55
N THR A 432 -7.15 8.74 -18.93
CA THR A 432 -6.51 8.17 -20.12
C THR A 432 -5.51 7.13 -19.62
N PHE A 433 -5.58 5.90 -20.07
CA PHE A 433 -4.61 4.86 -19.76
C PHE A 433 -3.36 5.03 -20.63
N ASP A 434 -2.20 4.67 -20.11
CA ASP A 434 -0.92 4.82 -20.82
C ASP A 434 -0.68 3.71 -21.84
N SER A 435 -1.04 2.47 -21.51
CA SER A 435 -0.94 1.29 -22.37
C SER A 435 -1.74 0.13 -21.75
N GLY A 436 -2.05 -0.89 -22.53
CA GLY A 436 -2.71 -2.09 -22.00
C GLY A 436 -3.38 -2.96 -23.06
N ASN A 437 -3.71 -4.18 -22.65
CA ASN A 437 -4.60 -5.08 -23.38
C ASN A 437 -5.51 -5.80 -22.36
N HIS A 438 -6.53 -5.07 -21.91
CA HIS A 438 -7.44 -5.50 -20.84
C HIS A 438 -8.21 -6.78 -21.22
N PRO A 439 -8.80 -6.89 -22.44
CA PRO A 439 -9.51 -8.10 -22.85
C PRO A 439 -8.64 -9.36 -22.83
N GLU A 440 -7.43 -9.32 -23.39
CA GLU A 440 -6.51 -10.47 -23.37
C GLU A 440 -6.11 -10.89 -21.96
N CYS A 441 -6.00 -9.93 -21.03
CA CYS A 441 -5.71 -10.22 -19.61
C CYS A 441 -6.83 -11.07 -18.98
N VAL A 442 -8.09 -10.69 -19.19
CA VAL A 442 -9.25 -11.45 -18.72
C VAL A 442 -9.32 -12.81 -19.41
N ASP A 443 -9.15 -12.88 -20.72
CA ASP A 443 -9.16 -14.12 -21.48
C ASP A 443 -8.08 -15.11 -21.01
N ARG A 444 -6.87 -14.61 -20.68
CA ARG A 444 -5.80 -15.46 -20.11
C ARG A 444 -6.19 -16.00 -18.74
N ALA A 445 -6.78 -15.19 -17.88
CA ALA A 445 -7.24 -15.64 -16.56
C ALA A 445 -8.33 -16.71 -16.68
N VAL A 446 -9.31 -16.51 -17.55
CA VAL A 446 -10.39 -17.48 -17.87
C VAL A 446 -9.83 -18.81 -18.37
N ARG A 447 -8.85 -18.77 -19.29
CA ARG A 447 -8.16 -19.98 -19.76
C ARG A 447 -7.32 -20.65 -18.69
N ALA A 448 -6.59 -19.86 -17.90
CA ALA A 448 -5.67 -20.38 -16.89
C ALA A 448 -6.39 -21.08 -15.72
N VAL A 449 -7.60 -20.62 -15.36
CA VAL A 449 -8.44 -21.25 -14.32
C VAL A 449 -9.25 -22.43 -14.85
N ASP A 450 -9.20 -22.70 -16.17
CA ASP A 450 -10.02 -23.72 -16.84
C ASP A 450 -11.53 -23.53 -16.59
N TYR A 451 -12.00 -22.30 -16.81
CA TYR A 451 -13.34 -21.83 -16.45
C TYR A 451 -14.47 -22.76 -16.91
N ALA A 452 -14.41 -23.25 -18.16
CA ALA A 452 -15.41 -24.16 -18.74
C ALA A 452 -15.51 -25.46 -17.93
N LYS A 453 -14.38 -26.01 -17.50
CA LYS A 453 -14.35 -27.24 -16.68
C LYS A 453 -14.96 -27.02 -15.30
N ILE A 454 -14.77 -25.85 -14.70
CA ILE A 454 -15.41 -25.51 -13.43
C ILE A 454 -16.94 -25.40 -13.63
N ARG A 455 -17.42 -24.76 -14.71
CA ARG A 455 -18.84 -24.73 -15.05
C ARG A 455 -19.42 -26.14 -15.23
N ASP A 456 -18.69 -27.06 -15.85
CA ASP A 456 -19.10 -28.47 -16.00
C ASP A 456 -19.07 -29.23 -14.65
N ARG A 457 -18.15 -28.89 -13.76
CA ARG A 457 -18.10 -29.42 -12.40
C ARG A 457 -19.31 -28.98 -11.58
N GLN A 458 -19.71 -27.72 -11.67
CA GLN A 458 -20.89 -27.16 -10.98
C GLN A 458 -22.23 -27.81 -11.37
N LYS A 459 -22.35 -28.39 -12.59
CA LYS A 459 -23.55 -29.13 -13.02
C LYS A 459 -23.73 -30.45 -12.24
N LYS A 460 -22.71 -30.87 -11.49
CA LYS A 460 -22.70 -32.13 -10.73
C LYS A 460 -22.61 -31.78 -9.25
N ALA A 461 -23.41 -32.47 -8.43
CA ALA A 461 -23.26 -32.36 -6.99
C ALA A 461 -21.89 -32.91 -6.56
N GLU A 462 -21.15 -32.14 -5.73
CA GLU A 462 -19.94 -32.66 -5.10
C GLU A 462 -20.29 -33.82 -4.14
N PRO A 463 -19.47 -34.88 -4.09
CA PRO A 463 -19.72 -36.03 -3.23
C PRO A 463 -19.81 -35.69 -1.73
N ASP A 464 -19.09 -34.64 -1.31
CA ASP A 464 -19.05 -34.15 0.07
C ASP A 464 -20.10 -33.05 0.35
N GLY A 465 -20.93 -32.69 -0.62
CA GLY A 465 -22.00 -31.71 -0.51
C GLY A 465 -21.55 -30.26 -0.59
N ARG A 466 -20.25 -29.98 -0.79
CA ARG A 466 -19.74 -28.63 -0.95
C ARG A 466 -20.23 -27.97 -2.26
N LEU A 467 -20.35 -26.66 -2.22
CA LEU A 467 -20.76 -25.83 -3.35
C LEU A 467 -19.51 -25.23 -4.02
N ILE A 468 -19.33 -25.50 -5.31
CA ILE A 468 -18.21 -24.98 -6.06
C ILE A 468 -18.59 -23.64 -6.70
N GLY A 469 -17.69 -22.65 -6.65
CA GLY A 469 -17.86 -21.37 -7.33
C GLY A 469 -16.60 -20.91 -8.03
N VAL A 470 -16.77 -20.15 -9.10
CA VAL A 470 -15.69 -19.47 -9.81
C VAL A 470 -16.02 -17.99 -9.94
N GLY A 471 -15.06 -17.12 -9.57
CA GLY A 471 -15.23 -15.68 -9.61
C GLY A 471 -14.04 -15.01 -10.29
N LEU A 472 -14.32 -13.88 -10.87
CA LEU A 472 -13.36 -13.05 -11.58
C LEU A 472 -13.40 -11.63 -11.03
N SER A 473 -12.26 -10.96 -11.01
CA SER A 473 -12.19 -9.50 -10.88
C SER A 473 -11.15 -8.96 -11.83
N PHE A 474 -11.40 -7.76 -12.33
CA PHE A 474 -10.45 -7.02 -13.15
C PHE A 474 -10.31 -5.59 -12.63
N PHE A 475 -9.09 -5.11 -12.50
CA PHE A 475 -8.83 -3.76 -12.05
C PHE A 475 -7.68 -3.10 -12.81
N VAL A 476 -7.65 -1.78 -12.72
CA VAL A 476 -6.51 -0.96 -13.13
C VAL A 476 -6.00 -0.18 -11.93
N GLU A 477 -4.69 -0.25 -11.68
CA GLU A 477 -4.00 0.52 -10.66
C GLU A 477 -3.31 1.74 -11.28
N GLN A 478 -3.78 2.94 -10.95
CA GLN A 478 -3.05 4.18 -11.23
C GLN A 478 -1.96 4.36 -10.19
N GLY A 479 -0.71 4.14 -10.59
CA GLY A 479 0.48 4.28 -9.74
C GLY A 479 1.38 5.44 -10.19
N ALA A 480 2.38 5.78 -9.37
CA ALA A 480 3.40 6.79 -9.70
C ALA A 480 2.83 8.12 -10.22
N MET A 481 1.77 8.60 -9.61
CA MET A 481 1.06 9.82 -10.00
C MET A 481 1.92 11.06 -9.82
N GLY A 482 1.82 11.99 -10.76
CA GLY A 482 2.51 13.27 -10.74
C GLY A 482 1.82 14.32 -9.83
N THR A 483 2.45 15.48 -9.73
CA THR A 483 2.05 16.54 -8.82
C THR A 483 0.64 17.07 -9.10
N SER A 484 0.23 17.21 -10.36
CA SER A 484 -1.10 17.73 -10.71
C SER A 484 -2.23 16.80 -10.28
N VAL A 485 -2.06 15.47 -10.40
CA VAL A 485 -3.06 14.49 -9.95
C VAL A 485 -3.17 14.52 -8.43
N MET A 486 -2.03 14.56 -7.73
CA MET A 486 -2.01 14.62 -6.27
C MET A 486 -2.62 15.92 -5.74
N ALA A 487 -2.36 17.04 -6.39
CA ALA A 487 -2.99 18.33 -6.07
C ALA A 487 -4.52 18.27 -6.27
N GLY A 488 -4.97 17.63 -7.35
CA GLY A 488 -6.41 17.40 -7.62
C GLY A 488 -7.10 16.53 -6.57
N TRP A 489 -6.35 15.68 -5.87
CA TRP A 489 -6.84 14.90 -4.73
C TRP A 489 -6.67 15.62 -3.38
N GLY A 490 -6.28 16.88 -3.41
CA GLY A 490 -6.06 17.68 -2.21
C GLY A 490 -4.67 17.47 -1.57
N ARG A 491 -3.62 17.14 -2.36
CA ARG A 491 -2.27 16.82 -1.87
C ARG A 491 -1.17 17.55 -2.61
N PRO A 492 -1.09 18.86 -2.54
CA PRO A 492 -0.10 19.64 -3.29
C PRO A 492 1.33 19.54 -2.73
N ILE A 493 1.50 19.06 -1.49
CA ILE A 493 2.82 18.96 -0.84
C ILE A 493 3.61 17.73 -1.28
N VAL A 494 3.04 16.87 -2.13
CA VAL A 494 3.71 15.65 -2.60
C VAL A 494 4.18 15.86 -4.03
N PRO A 495 5.47 16.16 -4.27
CA PRO A 495 6.01 16.30 -5.62
C PRO A 495 5.97 14.97 -6.37
N GLY A 496 5.54 15.02 -7.63
CA GLY A 496 5.50 13.89 -8.55
C GLY A 496 6.82 13.71 -9.30
N TYR A 497 7.95 13.83 -8.62
CA TYR A 497 9.30 13.60 -9.16
C TYR A 497 10.20 12.97 -8.09
N GLU A 498 11.35 12.45 -8.51
CA GLU A 498 12.40 11.95 -7.62
C GLU A 498 13.77 12.41 -8.10
N GLN A 499 14.75 12.30 -7.22
CA GLN A 499 16.16 12.55 -7.50
C GLN A 499 17.00 11.34 -7.09
N ALA A 500 18.08 11.10 -7.81
CA ALA A 500 19.11 10.14 -7.44
C ALA A 500 20.50 10.77 -7.57
N ASN A 501 21.40 10.41 -6.65
CA ASN A 501 22.81 10.67 -6.75
C ASN A 501 23.53 9.37 -7.12
N VAL A 502 24.35 9.40 -8.17
CA VAL A 502 25.15 8.25 -8.63
C VAL A 502 26.60 8.68 -8.72
N LYS A 503 27.50 7.91 -8.07
CA LYS A 503 28.91 8.21 -7.95
C LYS A 503 29.76 7.00 -8.32
N LEU A 504 30.71 7.18 -9.23
CA LEU A 504 31.77 6.21 -9.47
C LEU A 504 32.92 6.48 -8.51
N THR A 505 33.28 5.50 -7.68
CA THR A 505 34.38 5.63 -6.70
C THR A 505 35.75 5.44 -7.34
N ALA A 506 36.82 5.79 -6.65
CA ALA A 506 38.20 5.66 -7.17
C ALA A 506 38.59 4.21 -7.54
N ASP A 507 37.93 3.23 -6.99
CA ASP A 507 38.15 1.80 -7.29
C ASP A 507 37.24 1.28 -8.42
N GLY A 508 36.37 2.15 -8.97
CA GLY A 508 35.44 1.79 -10.03
C GLY A 508 34.17 1.09 -9.55
N ASP A 509 33.87 1.14 -8.25
CA ASP A 509 32.57 0.73 -7.68
C ASP A 509 31.55 1.87 -7.86
N LEU A 510 30.27 1.53 -7.76
CA LEU A 510 29.20 2.50 -7.88
C LEU A 510 28.46 2.67 -6.56
N GLU A 511 28.26 3.92 -6.14
CA GLU A 511 27.35 4.31 -5.07
C GLU A 511 26.11 4.96 -5.69
N VAL A 512 24.93 4.45 -5.30
CA VAL A 512 23.63 4.96 -5.73
C VAL A 512 22.87 5.41 -4.48
N ARG A 513 22.50 6.70 -4.40
CA ARG A 513 21.74 7.27 -3.30
C ARG A 513 20.39 7.72 -3.81
N VAL A 514 19.30 7.20 -3.20
CA VAL A 514 17.91 7.48 -3.59
C VAL A 514 17.10 7.77 -2.35
N GLY A 515 16.22 8.76 -2.42
CA GLY A 515 15.37 9.15 -1.30
C GLY A 515 14.19 8.21 -1.06
N THR A 516 13.79 7.41 -2.08
CA THR A 516 12.81 6.33 -1.88
C THR A 516 13.43 5.25 -1.00
N HIS A 517 12.65 4.74 -0.02
CA HIS A 517 13.15 3.78 0.96
C HIS A 517 12.52 2.40 0.81
N SER A 518 13.35 1.35 0.96
CA SER A 518 12.90 -0.05 0.92
C SER A 518 12.28 -0.45 2.28
N HIS A 519 11.20 -1.18 2.23
CA HIS A 519 10.60 -1.85 3.38
C HIS A 519 10.25 -3.33 3.06
N GLY A 520 11.16 -3.96 2.29
CA GLY A 520 11.12 -5.38 1.92
C GLY A 520 10.90 -5.68 0.44
N GLN A 521 10.63 -4.68 -0.40
CA GLN A 521 10.31 -4.88 -1.83
C GLN A 521 11.53 -4.93 -2.77
N GLY A 522 12.75 -5.06 -2.25
CA GLY A 522 13.93 -5.35 -3.06
C GLY A 522 14.52 -4.17 -3.83
N HIS A 523 14.41 -2.94 -3.33
CA HIS A 523 14.89 -1.75 -4.05
C HIS A 523 16.41 -1.67 -4.15
N GLU A 524 17.18 -2.21 -3.21
CA GLU A 524 18.64 -2.25 -3.34
C GLU A 524 19.06 -3.07 -4.56
N THR A 525 18.33 -4.14 -4.84
CA THR A 525 18.53 -4.98 -6.01
C THR A 525 18.09 -4.30 -7.29
N THR A 526 16.87 -3.79 -7.34
CA THR A 526 16.29 -3.26 -8.58
C THR A 526 16.94 -1.95 -9.03
N PHE A 527 17.34 -1.06 -8.11
CA PHE A 527 18.11 0.14 -8.47
C PHE A 527 19.52 -0.21 -8.93
N ALA A 528 20.15 -1.24 -8.32
CA ALA A 528 21.44 -1.74 -8.81
C ALA A 528 21.32 -2.33 -10.23
N GLN A 529 20.21 -3.04 -10.55
CA GLN A 529 19.96 -3.53 -11.91
C GLN A 529 19.85 -2.40 -12.94
N VAL A 530 19.14 -1.31 -12.61
CA VAL A 530 19.01 -0.12 -13.48
C VAL A 530 20.37 0.52 -13.71
N ALA A 531 21.18 0.71 -12.68
CA ALA A 531 22.51 1.31 -12.79
C ALA A 531 23.49 0.40 -13.57
N HIS A 532 23.41 -0.92 -13.33
CA HIS A 532 24.18 -1.92 -14.08
C HIS A 532 23.87 -1.88 -15.58
N GLU A 533 22.58 -1.83 -15.95
CA GLU A 533 22.11 -1.81 -17.33
C GLU A 533 22.73 -0.65 -18.13
N ILE A 534 22.91 0.51 -17.49
CA ILE A 534 23.40 1.74 -18.17
C ILE A 534 24.93 1.85 -18.15
N LEU A 535 25.57 1.52 -17.01
CA LEU A 535 27.00 1.77 -16.79
C LEU A 535 27.89 0.53 -16.97
N GLY A 536 27.28 -0.68 -17.00
CA GLY A 536 28.00 -1.94 -17.10
C GLY A 536 28.91 -2.25 -15.91
N VAL A 537 28.73 -1.58 -14.74
CA VAL A 537 29.45 -1.91 -13.51
C VAL A 537 28.90 -3.25 -12.98
N GLU A 538 29.79 -4.16 -12.57
CA GLU A 538 29.39 -5.44 -12.01
C GLU A 538 28.36 -5.28 -10.88
N PHE A 539 27.28 -6.04 -10.93
CA PHE A 539 26.13 -5.90 -10.05
C PHE A 539 26.50 -5.90 -8.54
N ASP A 540 27.42 -6.77 -8.14
CA ASP A 540 27.87 -6.89 -6.75
C ASP A 540 28.72 -5.70 -6.28
N ARG A 541 29.25 -4.93 -7.21
CA ARG A 541 30.06 -3.71 -6.96
C ARG A 541 29.21 -2.43 -6.93
N ILE A 542 27.89 -2.55 -7.00
CA ILE A 542 26.95 -1.42 -6.89
C ILE A 542 26.36 -1.43 -5.47
N LYS A 543 26.55 -0.34 -4.73
CA LYS A 543 25.99 -0.11 -3.40
C LYS A 543 24.83 0.87 -3.50
N VAL A 544 23.67 0.49 -2.98
CA VAL A 544 22.49 1.35 -2.92
C VAL A 544 22.30 1.83 -1.48
N MET A 545 22.16 3.13 -1.30
CA MET A 545 21.97 3.78 -0.01
C MET A 545 20.63 4.49 0.03
N GLN A 546 19.86 4.28 1.09
CA GLN A 546 18.51 4.78 1.30
C GLN A 546 18.31 5.14 2.78
N GLY A 547 17.19 5.78 3.09
CA GLY A 547 16.69 5.89 4.46
C GLY A 547 17.38 6.92 5.36
N ASP A 548 18.27 7.80 4.86
CA ASP A 548 18.99 8.79 5.67
C ASP A 548 18.88 10.17 5.03
N THR A 549 18.15 11.08 5.68
CA THR A 549 17.87 12.42 5.14
C THR A 549 19.11 13.31 4.98
N ALA A 550 20.20 12.99 5.67
CA ALA A 550 21.47 13.71 5.51
C ALA A 550 22.33 13.20 4.34
N ASN A 551 22.05 12.00 3.82
CA ASN A 551 22.87 11.32 2.82
C ASN A 551 22.14 11.05 1.50
N THR A 552 20.82 11.21 1.45
CA THR A 552 20.01 10.95 0.26
C THR A 552 19.33 12.23 -0.22
N PRO A 553 19.07 12.37 -1.53
CA PRO A 553 18.27 13.48 -2.04
C PRO A 553 16.87 13.51 -1.39
N TYR A 554 16.27 14.72 -1.30
CA TYR A 554 14.92 14.88 -0.81
C TYR A 554 13.94 14.02 -1.63
N SER A 555 13.02 13.34 -0.94
CA SER A 555 12.04 12.45 -1.53
C SER A 555 10.75 12.44 -0.74
N THR A 556 9.64 12.22 -1.42
CA THR A 556 8.37 11.87 -0.78
C THR A 556 8.23 10.36 -0.57
N ALA A 557 9.32 9.63 -0.73
CA ALA A 557 9.53 8.24 -0.35
C ALA A 557 8.70 7.18 -1.14
N THR A 558 8.37 6.05 -0.50
CA THR A 558 7.80 4.85 -1.14
C THR A 558 6.35 4.67 -0.79
N TRP A 559 5.45 4.92 -1.75
CA TRP A 559 4.01 4.77 -1.67
C TRP A 559 3.41 4.78 -3.09
N GLY A 560 2.16 4.35 -3.27
CA GLY A 560 1.43 4.48 -4.54
C GLY A 560 2.15 3.86 -5.73
N SER A 561 2.85 2.75 -5.53
CA SER A 561 3.58 1.98 -6.56
C SER A 561 4.58 2.83 -7.38
N ARG A 562 5.23 3.85 -6.75
CA ARG A 562 6.05 4.86 -7.45
C ARG A 562 7.55 4.62 -7.45
N ALA A 563 8.08 3.79 -6.54
CA ALA A 563 9.51 3.74 -6.28
C ALA A 563 10.33 3.33 -7.52
N MET A 564 9.93 2.28 -8.24
CA MET A 564 10.66 1.89 -9.46
C MET A 564 10.43 2.83 -10.63
N VAL A 565 9.22 3.38 -10.79
CA VAL A 565 8.92 4.33 -11.87
C VAL A 565 9.72 5.62 -11.70
N MET A 566 9.63 6.24 -10.51
CA MET A 566 10.24 7.54 -10.27
C MET A 566 11.69 7.43 -9.79
N GLY A 567 11.94 6.62 -8.75
CA GLY A 567 13.29 6.37 -8.22
C GLY A 567 14.19 5.66 -9.23
N GLY A 568 13.69 4.61 -9.88
CA GLY A 568 14.40 3.92 -10.96
C GLY A 568 14.67 4.82 -12.16
N GLY A 569 13.70 5.67 -12.52
CA GLY A 569 13.89 6.71 -13.55
C GLY A 569 14.97 7.73 -13.18
N ALA A 570 15.02 8.17 -11.92
CA ALA A 570 16.05 9.07 -11.42
C ALA A 570 17.44 8.42 -11.43
N VAL A 571 17.54 7.15 -11.01
CA VAL A 571 18.79 6.37 -11.12
C VAL A 571 19.24 6.25 -12.58
N ALA A 572 18.31 5.99 -13.50
CA ALA A 572 18.62 5.92 -14.93
C ALA A 572 19.12 7.26 -15.48
N ALA A 573 18.47 8.36 -15.15
CA ALA A 573 18.86 9.70 -15.59
C ALA A 573 20.27 10.07 -15.07
N ALA A 574 20.52 9.89 -13.78
CA ALA A 574 21.81 10.15 -13.17
C ALA A 574 22.92 9.24 -13.73
N SER A 575 22.63 7.95 -13.97
CA SER A 575 23.57 7.00 -14.56
C SER A 575 23.94 7.37 -16.00
N ARG A 576 22.98 7.83 -16.82
CA ARG A 576 23.28 8.30 -18.19
C ARG A 576 24.16 9.52 -18.17
N LYS A 577 23.87 10.49 -17.30
CA LYS A 577 24.69 11.70 -17.16
C LYS A 577 26.09 11.38 -16.68
N LEU A 578 26.22 10.42 -15.75
CA LEU A 578 27.54 9.93 -15.33
C LEU A 578 28.27 9.20 -16.46
N SER A 579 27.55 8.41 -17.28
CA SER A 579 28.09 7.72 -18.44
C SER A 579 28.71 8.72 -19.46
N GLU A 580 28.06 9.88 -19.70
CA GLU A 580 28.60 10.93 -20.55
C GLU A 580 29.95 11.46 -20.04
N ARG A 581 30.08 11.69 -18.73
CA ARG A 581 31.32 12.14 -18.09
C ARG A 581 32.43 11.08 -18.14
N ILE A 582 32.06 9.81 -17.91
CA ILE A 582 32.96 8.66 -18.03
C ILE A 582 33.43 8.52 -19.47
N ALA A 583 32.53 8.65 -20.45
CA ALA A 583 32.87 8.59 -21.86
C ALA A 583 33.89 9.70 -22.28
N ALA A 584 33.71 10.92 -21.80
CA ALA A 584 34.61 12.02 -22.09
C ALA A 584 36.06 11.78 -21.59
N ILE A 585 36.17 11.29 -20.34
CA ILE A 585 37.51 10.96 -19.79
C ILE A 585 38.09 9.71 -20.48
N GLY A 586 37.28 8.70 -20.73
CA GLY A 586 37.69 7.47 -21.40
C GLY A 586 38.14 7.71 -22.83
N ALA A 587 37.44 8.54 -23.60
CA ALA A 587 37.81 8.95 -24.94
C ALA A 587 39.18 9.64 -24.97
N TRP A 588 39.41 10.56 -24.03
CA TRP A 588 40.70 11.22 -23.86
C TRP A 588 41.83 10.23 -23.57
N LEU A 589 41.63 9.29 -22.68
CA LEU A 589 42.63 8.26 -22.36
C LEU A 589 42.89 7.32 -23.54
N LEU A 590 41.89 7.09 -24.39
CA LEU A 590 41.98 6.26 -25.59
C LEU A 590 42.45 7.04 -26.83
N GLN A 591 42.63 8.38 -26.75
CA GLN A 591 42.90 9.26 -27.88
C GLN A 591 41.86 9.08 -29.01
N ALA A 592 40.57 9.02 -28.63
CA ALA A 592 39.43 8.84 -29.51
C ALA A 592 38.45 10.01 -29.37
N ASP A 593 37.58 10.18 -30.39
CA ASP A 593 36.45 11.10 -30.24
C ASP A 593 35.39 10.54 -29.27
N VAL A 594 34.72 11.41 -28.55
CA VAL A 594 33.67 10.97 -27.58
C VAL A 594 32.50 10.21 -28.27
N SER A 595 32.21 10.59 -29.54
CA SER A 595 31.23 9.88 -30.37
C SER A 595 31.60 8.44 -30.72
N ASP A 596 32.89 8.11 -30.69
CA ASP A 596 33.43 6.81 -31.11
C ASP A 596 33.69 5.87 -29.95
N VAL A 597 33.36 6.28 -28.71
CA VAL A 597 33.52 5.42 -27.55
C VAL A 597 32.18 4.95 -27.01
N ARG A 598 32.22 3.77 -26.40
CA ARG A 598 31.08 3.16 -25.72
C ARG A 598 31.43 2.79 -24.28
N VAL A 599 30.57 3.17 -23.36
CA VAL A 599 30.60 2.74 -21.95
C VAL A 599 29.76 1.49 -21.82
N ALA A 600 30.38 0.37 -21.52
CA ALA A 600 29.69 -0.93 -21.30
C ALA A 600 30.62 -1.91 -20.59
N ASP A 601 30.09 -2.93 -19.94
CA ASP A 601 30.81 -4.04 -19.32
C ASP A 601 31.98 -3.57 -18.42
N GLY A 602 31.77 -2.51 -17.64
CA GLY A 602 32.79 -1.95 -16.74
C GLY A 602 33.97 -1.28 -17.44
N ARG A 603 33.82 -0.89 -18.70
CA ARG A 603 34.90 -0.34 -19.55
C ARG A 603 34.39 0.79 -20.45
N VAL A 604 35.34 1.63 -20.91
CA VAL A 604 35.13 2.50 -22.05
C VAL A 604 35.94 1.91 -23.20
N SER A 605 35.31 1.62 -24.32
CA SER A 605 35.92 0.99 -25.51
C SER A 605 35.82 1.92 -26.70
N GLY A 606 36.91 2.05 -27.50
CA GLY A 606 37.04 2.83 -28.72
C GLY A 606 38.40 2.62 -29.35
N ASN A 607 38.55 2.92 -30.66
CA ASN A 607 39.82 2.78 -31.41
C ASN A 607 40.48 1.40 -31.27
N ASN A 608 39.70 0.32 -31.26
CA ASN A 608 40.16 -1.06 -31.02
C ASN A 608 40.92 -1.27 -29.70
N ASN A 609 40.71 -0.38 -28.72
CA ASN A 609 41.28 -0.42 -27.38
C ASN A 609 40.20 -0.19 -26.34
N SER A 610 40.52 -0.40 -25.06
CA SER A 610 39.58 -0.10 -23.97
C SER A 610 40.29 0.24 -22.67
N VAL A 611 39.69 1.10 -21.87
CA VAL A 611 40.13 1.41 -20.49
C VAL A 611 39.06 0.99 -19.52
N SER A 612 39.45 0.52 -18.32
CA SER A 612 38.51 0.14 -17.29
C SER A 612 37.83 1.38 -16.66
N LEU A 613 36.63 1.24 -16.10
CA LEU A 613 36.02 2.31 -15.31
C LEU A 613 36.87 2.68 -14.10
N ARG A 614 37.63 1.72 -13.56
CA ARG A 614 38.62 1.97 -12.50
C ARG A 614 39.72 2.90 -12.97
N ASP A 615 40.26 2.74 -14.19
CA ASP A 615 41.31 3.61 -14.71
C ASP A 615 40.76 5.01 -14.97
N VAL A 616 39.56 5.14 -15.50
CA VAL A 616 38.82 6.42 -15.65
C VAL A 616 38.63 7.10 -14.29
N ALA A 617 38.19 6.36 -13.29
CA ALA A 617 38.00 6.88 -11.94
C ALA A 617 39.33 7.31 -11.29
N ARG A 618 40.39 6.50 -11.43
CA ARG A 618 41.75 6.85 -10.94
C ARG A 618 42.31 8.07 -11.62
N CYS A 619 42.08 8.24 -12.93
CA CYS A 619 42.45 9.47 -13.62
C CYS A 619 41.82 10.70 -12.98
N TRP A 620 40.52 10.65 -12.68
CA TRP A 620 39.81 11.74 -11.99
C TRP A 620 40.32 12.00 -10.56
N TYR A 621 40.36 10.97 -9.72
CA TYR A 621 40.62 11.13 -8.29
C TYR A 621 42.10 11.23 -7.92
N LEU A 622 42.97 10.52 -8.66
CA LEU A 622 44.36 10.30 -8.26
C LEU A 622 45.41 10.84 -9.27
N GLN A 623 45.00 11.15 -10.51
CA GLN A 623 45.89 11.57 -11.55
C GLN A 623 45.30 12.75 -12.37
N PRO A 624 44.85 13.83 -11.70
CA PRO A 624 44.10 14.90 -12.35
C PRO A 624 44.90 15.64 -13.41
N GLN A 625 46.23 15.53 -13.42
CA GLN A 625 47.12 16.06 -14.46
C GLN A 625 46.95 15.38 -15.83
N ASN A 626 46.31 14.20 -15.84
CA ASN A 626 46.05 13.43 -17.07
C ASN A 626 44.61 13.62 -17.60
N LEU A 627 43.85 14.54 -16.99
CA LEU A 627 42.47 14.83 -17.42
C LEU A 627 42.42 15.66 -18.68
N PRO A 628 41.34 15.57 -19.51
CA PRO A 628 41.14 16.48 -20.62
C PRO A 628 41.11 17.94 -20.14
N PRO A 629 41.63 18.92 -20.97
CA PRO A 629 41.62 20.33 -20.58
C PRO A 629 40.25 20.90 -20.26
N GLU A 630 39.21 20.39 -20.94
CA GLU A 630 37.80 20.82 -20.82
C GLU A 630 36.93 19.83 -20.08
N VAL A 631 37.53 19.13 -19.09
CA VAL A 631 36.76 18.15 -18.29
C VAL A 631 35.66 18.82 -17.45
N ASP A 632 34.49 18.20 -17.42
CA ASP A 632 33.41 18.64 -16.52
C ASP A 632 33.84 18.55 -15.03
N ARG A 633 33.98 19.70 -14.38
CA ARG A 633 34.46 19.83 -13.00
C ARG A 633 33.46 19.25 -11.97
N GLY A 634 32.23 18.92 -12.37
CA GLY A 634 31.30 18.15 -11.57
C GLY A 634 31.75 16.71 -11.29
N GLY A 635 32.77 16.24 -12.05
CA GLY A 635 33.46 14.97 -11.79
C GLY A 635 32.57 13.73 -11.98
N LEU A 636 32.94 12.68 -11.26
CA LEU A 636 32.28 11.35 -11.36
C LEU A 636 31.22 11.13 -10.29
N GLU A 637 30.56 12.20 -9.86
CA GLU A 637 29.40 12.20 -9.00
C GLU A 637 28.30 13.08 -9.62
N VAL A 638 27.10 12.53 -9.80
CA VAL A 638 25.99 13.20 -10.48
C VAL A 638 24.73 13.08 -9.65
N THR A 639 24.06 14.20 -9.42
CA THR A 639 22.67 14.22 -8.93
C THR A 639 21.78 14.66 -10.08
N GLU A 640 20.74 13.85 -10.39
CA GLU A 640 19.81 14.17 -11.46
C GLU A 640 18.37 13.90 -11.01
N GLY A 641 17.42 14.67 -11.53
CA GLY A 641 15.99 14.56 -11.28
C GLY A 641 15.27 13.81 -12.39
N TYR A 642 14.18 13.20 -12.05
CA TYR A 642 13.30 12.51 -13.00
C TYR A 642 11.83 12.69 -12.66
N ARG A 643 11.01 12.86 -13.67
CA ARG A 643 9.55 12.68 -13.63
C ARG A 643 9.10 11.96 -14.90
N PRO A 644 8.04 11.14 -14.85
CA PRO A 644 7.42 10.57 -16.05
C PRO A 644 6.96 11.66 -17.03
N LYS A 645 6.82 11.33 -18.31
CA LYS A 645 6.33 12.27 -19.34
C LYS A 645 4.87 12.69 -19.12
N SER A 646 4.11 11.93 -18.36
CA SER A 646 2.71 12.21 -18.02
C SER A 646 2.54 12.28 -16.49
N ASP A 647 1.86 13.33 -16.00
CA ASP A 647 1.48 13.48 -14.61
C ASP A 647 0.38 12.48 -14.16
N LEU A 648 -0.30 11.81 -15.11
CA LEU A 648 -1.24 10.74 -14.79
C LEU A 648 -0.55 9.52 -14.15
N GLY A 649 0.78 9.42 -14.27
CA GLY A 649 1.55 8.26 -13.80
C GLY A 649 1.45 7.08 -14.75
N THR A 650 1.41 5.88 -14.19
CA THR A 650 1.32 4.60 -14.93
C THR A 650 0.07 3.83 -14.54
N PHE A 651 -0.39 2.96 -15.43
CA PHE A 651 -1.56 2.13 -15.22
C PHE A 651 -1.18 0.65 -15.38
N SER A 652 -0.83 0.01 -14.26
CA SER A 652 -0.79 -1.46 -14.20
C SER A 652 -2.21 -2.02 -14.08
N TYR A 653 -2.40 -3.27 -14.46
CA TYR A 653 -3.70 -3.91 -14.40
C TYR A 653 -3.57 -5.41 -14.19
N ALA A 654 -4.60 -6.02 -13.62
CA ALA A 654 -4.64 -7.47 -13.48
C ALA A 654 -6.05 -8.04 -13.52
N ALA A 655 -6.13 -9.28 -13.97
CA ALA A 655 -7.27 -10.15 -13.79
C ALA A 655 -6.97 -11.19 -12.71
N HIS A 656 -7.82 -11.27 -11.69
CA HIS A 656 -7.78 -12.32 -10.68
C HIS A 656 -8.92 -13.30 -10.92
N ALA A 657 -8.64 -14.59 -10.84
CA ALA A 657 -9.64 -15.66 -10.94
C ALA A 657 -9.50 -16.59 -9.73
N ALA A 658 -10.58 -16.79 -9.01
CA ALA A 658 -10.63 -17.67 -7.84
C ALA A 658 -11.62 -18.81 -8.06
N VAL A 659 -11.24 -20.01 -7.65
CA VAL A 659 -12.14 -21.16 -7.54
C VAL A 659 -12.26 -21.54 -6.08
N VAL A 660 -13.48 -21.60 -5.57
CA VAL A 660 -13.74 -21.90 -4.17
C VAL A 660 -14.65 -23.11 -4.00
N ALA A 661 -14.52 -23.76 -2.85
CA ALA A 661 -15.51 -24.72 -2.35
C ALA A 661 -16.08 -24.17 -1.04
N VAL A 662 -17.38 -24.00 -0.98
CA VAL A 662 -18.12 -23.54 0.20
C VAL A 662 -18.83 -24.74 0.82
N ASP A 663 -18.57 -24.99 2.09
CA ASP A 663 -19.32 -25.99 2.86
C ASP A 663 -20.62 -25.35 3.42
N PRO A 664 -21.80 -25.76 2.92
CA PRO A 664 -23.05 -25.15 3.36
C PRO A 664 -23.46 -25.53 4.80
N ALA A 665 -22.81 -26.53 5.41
CA ALA A 665 -23.11 -26.94 6.78
C ALA A 665 -22.31 -26.11 7.80
N THR A 666 -21.11 -25.66 7.45
CA THR A 666 -20.20 -24.92 8.34
C THR A 666 -19.97 -23.48 7.92
N GLY A 667 -20.25 -23.12 6.67
CA GLY A 667 -19.92 -21.82 6.07
C GLY A 667 -18.44 -21.66 5.73
N LEU A 668 -17.61 -22.70 5.90
CA LEU A 668 -16.18 -22.63 5.57
C LEU A 668 -15.97 -22.52 4.06
N VAL A 669 -14.99 -21.69 3.71
CA VAL A 669 -14.53 -21.47 2.32
C VAL A 669 -13.14 -22.03 2.17
N GLU A 670 -12.94 -22.93 1.21
CA GLU A 670 -11.65 -23.41 0.77
C GLU A 670 -11.32 -22.81 -0.61
N ILE A 671 -10.15 -22.20 -0.76
CA ILE A 671 -9.67 -21.72 -2.07
C ILE A 671 -9.00 -22.89 -2.77
N LEU A 672 -9.65 -23.42 -3.80
CA LEU A 672 -9.17 -24.59 -4.55
C LEU A 672 -8.11 -24.20 -5.61
N ASP A 673 -8.23 -23.02 -6.19
CA ASP A 673 -7.30 -22.48 -7.18
C ASP A 673 -7.35 -20.95 -7.17
N TYR A 674 -6.19 -20.33 -7.41
CA TYR A 674 -6.10 -18.88 -7.50
C TYR A 674 -5.11 -18.48 -8.60
N VAL A 675 -5.59 -17.70 -9.55
CA VAL A 675 -4.83 -17.25 -10.72
C VAL A 675 -4.77 -15.72 -10.73
N VAL A 676 -3.59 -15.19 -11.03
CA VAL A 676 -3.38 -13.77 -11.30
C VAL A 676 -2.71 -13.64 -12.66
N VAL A 677 -3.30 -12.83 -13.54
CA VAL A 677 -2.67 -12.36 -14.78
C VAL A 677 -2.46 -10.87 -14.64
N GLU A 678 -1.22 -10.41 -14.59
CA GLU A 678 -0.88 -9.01 -14.29
C GLU A 678 0.04 -8.40 -15.35
N ASP A 679 -0.13 -7.11 -15.59
CA ASP A 679 0.75 -6.27 -16.42
C ASP A 679 1.42 -5.19 -15.57
N GLY A 680 2.71 -5.28 -15.44
CA GLY A 680 3.59 -4.30 -14.79
C GLY A 680 4.44 -3.50 -15.78
N GLY A 681 4.10 -3.52 -17.07
CA GLY A 681 4.98 -3.04 -18.12
C GLY A 681 6.26 -3.87 -18.18
N THR A 682 7.40 -3.25 -18.37
CA THR A 682 8.70 -3.95 -18.30
C THR A 682 9.05 -4.26 -16.85
N MET A 683 9.21 -5.53 -16.53
CA MET A 683 9.60 -5.99 -15.21
C MET A 683 11.12 -5.84 -15.03
N VAL A 684 11.57 -5.05 -14.05
CA VAL A 684 13.00 -4.91 -13.75
C VAL A 684 13.58 -6.21 -13.20
N ASN A 685 12.85 -6.85 -12.28
CA ASN A 685 13.19 -8.16 -11.71
C ASN A 685 11.92 -9.00 -11.59
N PRO A 686 11.69 -9.96 -12.48
CA PRO A 686 10.48 -10.78 -12.46
C PRO A 686 10.26 -11.54 -11.14
N MET A 687 11.30 -12.06 -10.50
CA MET A 687 11.19 -12.77 -9.22
C MET A 687 10.67 -11.84 -8.09
N ILE A 688 11.11 -10.57 -8.07
CA ILE A 688 10.62 -9.58 -7.11
C ILE A 688 9.17 -9.20 -7.43
N VAL A 689 8.82 -9.10 -8.71
CA VAL A 689 7.44 -8.84 -9.16
C VAL A 689 6.51 -9.95 -8.68
N ASP A 690 6.87 -11.23 -8.88
CA ASP A 690 6.11 -12.38 -8.38
C ASP A 690 5.89 -12.30 -6.86
N GLY A 691 6.94 -11.93 -6.12
CA GLY A 691 6.87 -11.75 -4.67
C GLY A 691 5.91 -10.63 -4.26
N GLN A 692 5.88 -9.52 -5.01
CA GLN A 692 4.95 -8.41 -4.76
C GLN A 692 3.49 -8.80 -5.05
N ILE A 693 3.24 -9.49 -6.16
CA ILE A 693 1.90 -9.95 -6.54
C ILE A 693 1.39 -10.98 -5.53
N SER A 694 2.17 -12.02 -5.24
CA SER A 694 1.80 -13.07 -4.29
C SER A 694 1.52 -12.49 -2.90
N GLY A 695 2.44 -11.69 -2.36
CA GLY A 695 2.27 -11.07 -1.04
C GLY A 695 1.07 -10.11 -0.96
N GLY A 696 0.80 -9.36 -2.04
CA GLY A 696 -0.39 -8.51 -2.14
C GLY A 696 -1.68 -9.34 -2.17
N THR A 697 -1.68 -10.41 -2.94
CA THR A 697 -2.83 -11.32 -3.06
C THR A 697 -3.21 -11.94 -1.71
N ILE A 698 -2.23 -12.40 -0.93
CA ILE A 698 -2.51 -12.96 0.41
C ILE A 698 -3.10 -11.90 1.35
N GLN A 699 -2.59 -10.66 1.31
CA GLN A 699 -3.19 -9.57 2.08
C GLN A 699 -4.63 -9.26 1.65
N GLY A 700 -4.93 -9.29 0.35
CA GLY A 700 -6.29 -9.13 -0.16
C GLY A 700 -7.22 -10.29 0.22
N ILE A 701 -6.72 -11.53 0.28
CA ILE A 701 -7.45 -12.70 0.80
C ILE A 701 -7.75 -12.50 2.29
N GLY A 702 -6.77 -12.04 3.08
CA GLY A 702 -6.93 -11.71 4.49
C GLY A 702 -8.06 -10.71 4.71
N SER A 703 -8.04 -9.60 4.00
CA SER A 703 -9.09 -8.56 4.05
C SER A 703 -10.48 -9.08 3.66
N CYS A 704 -10.54 -10.09 2.76
CA CYS A 704 -11.79 -10.64 2.26
C CYS A 704 -12.42 -11.66 3.22
N LEU A 705 -11.62 -12.55 3.82
CA LEU A 705 -12.13 -13.74 4.52
C LEU A 705 -11.91 -13.72 6.03
N TYR A 706 -10.91 -12.98 6.54
CA TYR A 706 -10.43 -13.18 7.91
C TYR A 706 -10.37 -11.89 8.74
N GLU A 707 -9.83 -10.81 8.18
CA GLU A 707 -9.38 -9.67 8.95
C GLU A 707 -10.50 -8.67 9.25
N ALA A 708 -10.72 -8.38 10.53
CA ALA A 708 -11.60 -7.32 10.97
C ALA A 708 -11.17 -6.77 12.32
N THR A 709 -11.36 -5.48 12.52
CA THR A 709 -11.28 -4.81 13.81
C THR A 709 -12.67 -4.27 14.17
N PRO A 710 -13.55 -5.11 14.73
CA PRO A 710 -14.87 -4.67 15.18
C PRO A 710 -14.74 -3.80 16.42
N PHE A 711 -15.70 -2.89 16.58
CA PHE A 711 -15.84 -2.02 17.75
C PHE A 711 -17.21 -2.24 18.37
N ASP A 712 -17.30 -2.16 19.67
CA ASP A 712 -18.59 -2.11 20.35
C ASP A 712 -19.24 -0.72 20.26
N SER A 713 -20.45 -0.58 20.79
CA SER A 713 -21.18 0.70 20.78
C SER A 713 -20.53 1.81 21.61
N GLN A 714 -19.59 1.47 22.49
CA GLN A 714 -18.80 2.41 23.28
C GLN A 714 -17.47 2.79 22.61
N GLY A 715 -17.16 2.21 21.43
CA GLY A 715 -15.95 2.45 20.68
C GLY A 715 -14.73 1.68 21.17
N GLN A 716 -14.93 0.61 21.95
CA GLN A 716 -13.85 -0.30 22.35
C GLN A 716 -13.50 -1.23 21.19
N PRO A 717 -12.22 -1.36 20.79
CA PRO A 717 -11.80 -2.36 19.82
C PRO A 717 -11.93 -3.76 20.42
N LEU A 718 -12.62 -4.67 19.72
CA LEU A 718 -12.90 -6.03 20.17
C LEU A 718 -11.84 -7.05 19.74
N ALA A 719 -10.92 -6.65 18.85
CA ALA A 719 -9.80 -7.47 18.38
C ALA A 719 -8.46 -6.80 18.77
N SER A 720 -8.02 -7.06 20.00
CA SER A 720 -6.79 -6.46 20.55
C SER A 720 -5.62 -7.46 20.70
N THR A 721 -5.82 -8.70 20.28
CA THR A 721 -4.80 -9.76 20.28
C THR A 721 -4.88 -10.58 18.99
N LEU A 722 -3.83 -11.35 18.66
CA LEU A 722 -3.83 -12.26 17.51
C LEU A 722 -4.72 -13.51 17.70
N ILE A 723 -5.38 -13.66 18.85
CA ILE A 723 -6.44 -14.66 19.06
C ILE A 723 -7.75 -14.16 18.43
N ASP A 724 -8.00 -12.85 18.53
CA ASP A 724 -9.23 -12.22 18.04
C ASP A 724 -9.06 -11.68 16.62
N TYR A 725 -7.87 -11.20 16.27
CA TYR A 725 -7.51 -10.69 14.95
C TYR A 725 -6.86 -11.81 14.14
N ILE A 726 -7.57 -12.33 13.14
CA ILE A 726 -7.13 -13.49 12.38
C ILE A 726 -6.37 -13.04 11.13
N LEU A 727 -5.07 -13.36 11.07
CA LEU A 727 -4.23 -13.21 9.89
C LEU A 727 -4.19 -14.54 9.12
N PRO A 728 -4.22 -14.53 7.77
CA PRO A 728 -3.99 -15.74 7.00
C PRO A 728 -2.57 -16.25 7.23
N GLY A 729 -2.44 -17.48 7.67
CA GLY A 729 -1.18 -18.18 7.84
C GLY A 729 -0.78 -18.98 6.59
N ALA A 730 0.24 -19.81 6.72
CA ALA A 730 0.72 -20.64 5.63
C ALA A 730 -0.29 -21.71 5.17
N MET A 731 -1.25 -22.08 6.03
CA MET A 731 -2.28 -23.07 5.70
C MET A 731 -3.46 -22.45 4.94
N GLU A 732 -3.75 -21.18 5.19
CA GLU A 732 -4.82 -20.41 4.54
C GLU A 732 -4.38 -19.80 3.21
N ALA A 733 -3.06 -19.64 3.03
CA ALA A 733 -2.49 -19.07 1.81
C ALA A 733 -2.55 -20.09 0.64
N PRO A 734 -3.31 -19.83 -0.44
CA PRO A 734 -3.32 -20.71 -1.60
C PRO A 734 -2.00 -20.60 -2.39
N ASN A 735 -1.75 -21.59 -3.24
CA ASN A 735 -0.72 -21.48 -4.25
C ASN A 735 -1.20 -20.53 -5.36
N VAL A 736 -0.74 -19.28 -5.33
CA VAL A 736 -1.09 -18.26 -6.34
C VAL A 736 -0.32 -18.53 -7.63
N ARG A 737 -1.04 -18.85 -8.71
CA ARG A 737 -0.46 -19.03 -10.05
C ARG A 737 -0.41 -17.67 -10.76
N ILE A 738 0.79 -17.16 -11.02
CA ILE A 738 1.02 -15.83 -11.59
C ILE A 738 1.42 -15.96 -13.06
N PHE A 739 0.81 -15.14 -13.90
CA PHE A 739 1.12 -14.99 -15.31
C PHE A 739 1.31 -13.51 -15.63
N HIS A 740 2.26 -13.20 -16.49
CA HIS A 740 2.57 -11.83 -16.87
C HIS A 740 2.09 -11.51 -18.27
N MET A 741 1.57 -10.29 -18.39
CA MET A 741 1.51 -9.54 -19.63
C MET A 741 2.59 -8.48 -19.62
N GLU A 742 2.96 -7.98 -20.79
CA GLU A 742 3.99 -6.96 -20.90
C GLU A 742 3.57 -5.91 -21.92
N THR A 743 2.94 -4.83 -21.40
CA THR A 743 2.57 -3.66 -22.22
C THR A 743 3.29 -2.43 -21.65
N PRO A 744 4.53 -2.16 -22.11
CA PRO A 744 5.36 -1.09 -21.58
C PRO A 744 4.70 0.28 -21.64
N SER A 745 4.90 1.10 -20.60
CA SER A 745 4.44 2.49 -20.59
C SER A 745 5.29 3.35 -21.52
N PRO A 746 4.69 4.12 -22.45
CA PRO A 746 5.45 5.05 -23.31
C PRO A 746 5.97 6.28 -22.54
N ASN A 747 5.54 6.46 -21.29
CA ASN A 747 5.78 7.65 -20.48
C ASN A 747 6.93 7.50 -19.48
N THR A 748 7.50 6.28 -19.33
CA THR A 748 8.49 5.98 -18.29
C THR A 748 9.78 5.42 -18.85
N GLU A 749 10.83 5.45 -18.03
CA GLU A 749 12.09 4.78 -18.36
C GLU A 749 11.89 3.28 -18.47
N PHE A 750 12.47 2.67 -19.50
CA PHE A 750 12.33 1.25 -19.83
C PHE A 750 10.88 0.76 -20.02
N GLY A 751 9.89 1.64 -19.95
CA GLY A 751 8.47 1.22 -20.01
C GLY A 751 7.94 0.61 -18.71
N ILE A 752 8.58 0.85 -17.57
CA ILE A 752 8.22 0.31 -16.26
C ILE A 752 6.88 0.89 -15.80
N LYS A 753 6.02 0.04 -15.21
CA LYS A 753 4.83 0.43 -14.45
C LYS A 753 4.99 0.06 -12.98
N GLY A 754 4.27 0.75 -12.09
CA GLY A 754 4.25 0.41 -10.68
C GLY A 754 3.33 -0.77 -10.39
N ILE A 755 3.79 -1.76 -9.61
CA ILE A 755 3.01 -2.98 -9.27
C ILE A 755 2.98 -3.27 -7.76
N GLY A 756 3.43 -2.34 -6.93
CA GLY A 756 3.58 -2.59 -5.49
C GLY A 756 2.27 -2.87 -4.76
N GLU A 757 1.15 -2.38 -5.25
CA GLU A 757 -0.16 -2.46 -4.60
C GLU A 757 -1.15 -3.40 -5.31
N GLY A 758 -0.96 -3.66 -6.62
CA GLY A 758 -1.90 -4.36 -7.48
C GLY A 758 -2.41 -5.69 -6.90
N GLY A 759 -1.52 -6.54 -6.43
CA GLY A 759 -1.90 -7.85 -5.88
C GLY A 759 -2.95 -7.81 -4.78
N ALA A 760 -3.07 -6.70 -4.02
CA ALA A 760 -4.05 -6.57 -2.94
C ALA A 760 -5.44 -6.09 -3.42
N VAL A 761 -5.56 -5.65 -4.67
CA VAL A 761 -6.78 -5.01 -5.19
C VAL A 761 -7.82 -6.03 -5.63
N GLY A 762 -7.43 -7.07 -6.37
CA GLY A 762 -8.32 -8.03 -7.00
C GLY A 762 -9.01 -9.02 -6.06
N PRO A 763 -8.37 -9.53 -4.98
CA PRO A 763 -8.91 -10.66 -4.22
C PRO A 763 -10.31 -10.45 -3.64
N PRO A 764 -10.68 -9.28 -3.05
CA PRO A 764 -12.05 -9.11 -2.53
C PRO A 764 -13.11 -9.28 -3.64
N GLY A 765 -12.89 -8.72 -4.82
CA GLY A 765 -13.79 -8.88 -5.96
C GLY A 765 -13.87 -10.35 -6.43
N ALA A 766 -12.72 -10.98 -6.70
CA ALA A 766 -12.68 -12.35 -7.22
C ALA A 766 -13.28 -13.37 -6.24
N LEU A 767 -12.96 -13.26 -4.95
CA LEU A 767 -13.45 -14.20 -3.93
C LEU A 767 -14.94 -14.03 -3.64
N VAL A 768 -15.42 -12.80 -3.49
CA VAL A 768 -16.86 -12.56 -3.26
C VAL A 768 -17.69 -13.01 -4.46
N CYS A 769 -17.23 -12.75 -5.70
CA CYS A 769 -17.85 -13.27 -6.90
C CYS A 769 -17.86 -14.81 -6.93
N ALA A 770 -16.75 -15.47 -6.56
CA ALA A 770 -16.67 -16.93 -6.50
C ALA A 770 -17.59 -17.53 -5.43
N ILE A 771 -17.64 -16.93 -4.24
CA ILE A 771 -18.50 -17.39 -3.15
C ILE A 771 -19.98 -17.20 -3.54
N ASN A 772 -20.34 -16.07 -4.12
CA ASN A 772 -21.71 -15.81 -4.55
C ASN A 772 -22.11 -16.71 -5.73
N ASP A 773 -21.20 -17.05 -6.62
CA ASP A 773 -21.43 -18.04 -7.67
C ASP A 773 -21.71 -19.44 -7.07
N ALA A 774 -20.96 -19.85 -6.04
CA ALA A 774 -21.23 -21.10 -5.32
C ALA A 774 -22.59 -21.09 -4.60
N LEU A 775 -22.95 -19.99 -3.97
CA LEU A 775 -24.20 -19.85 -3.20
C LEU A 775 -25.44 -19.64 -4.06
N ARG A 776 -25.27 -19.25 -5.34
CA ARG A 776 -26.36 -18.90 -6.27
C ARG A 776 -27.43 -19.97 -6.39
N ALA A 777 -27.03 -21.24 -6.49
CA ALA A 777 -27.97 -22.37 -6.55
C ALA A 777 -28.87 -22.50 -5.30
N ARG A 778 -28.48 -21.85 -4.22
CA ARG A 778 -29.25 -21.80 -2.97
C ARG A 778 -30.00 -20.46 -2.80
N GLY A 779 -29.91 -19.55 -3.79
CA GLY A 779 -30.51 -18.21 -3.74
C GLY A 779 -29.90 -17.30 -2.70
N ALA A 780 -28.69 -17.58 -2.22
CA ALA A 780 -27.98 -16.81 -1.19
C ALA A 780 -26.84 -16.02 -1.80
N ALA A 781 -26.47 -14.90 -1.16
CA ALA A 781 -25.35 -14.07 -1.55
C ALA A 781 -24.81 -13.27 -0.36
N VAL A 782 -23.53 -12.90 -0.38
CA VAL A 782 -22.84 -12.10 0.63
C VAL A 782 -22.15 -10.91 -0.02
N TYR A 783 -22.21 -9.72 0.62
CA TYR A 783 -21.66 -8.47 0.10
C TYR A 783 -20.88 -7.67 1.15
N HIS A 784 -20.82 -8.16 2.39
CA HIS A 784 -20.14 -7.50 3.50
C HIS A 784 -18.88 -8.27 3.89
N LEU A 785 -17.75 -7.58 3.98
CA LEU A 785 -16.48 -8.17 4.40
C LEU A 785 -16.31 -8.10 5.93
N PRO A 786 -15.49 -8.99 6.52
CA PRO A 786 -14.97 -10.21 5.91
C PRO A 786 -16.10 -11.22 5.69
N VAL A 787 -15.98 -12.07 4.66
CA VAL A 787 -16.96 -13.13 4.40
C VAL A 787 -16.67 -14.29 5.35
N THR A 788 -17.14 -14.15 6.60
CA THR A 788 -16.97 -15.17 7.62
C THR A 788 -17.92 -16.35 7.43
N PRO A 789 -17.62 -17.53 7.98
CA PRO A 789 -18.53 -18.68 8.00
C PRO A 789 -19.91 -18.34 8.53
N GLU A 790 -19.98 -17.52 9.58
CA GLU A 790 -21.26 -17.06 10.15
C GLU A 790 -22.11 -16.30 9.14
N ARG A 791 -21.52 -15.36 8.38
CA ARG A 791 -22.25 -14.58 7.36
C ARG A 791 -22.77 -15.46 6.22
N ILE A 792 -22.00 -16.47 5.82
CA ILE A 792 -22.44 -17.45 4.81
C ILE A 792 -23.63 -18.25 5.33
N LEU A 793 -23.55 -18.77 6.55
CA LEU A 793 -24.65 -19.52 7.17
C LEU A 793 -25.89 -18.66 7.35
N GLN A 794 -25.74 -17.41 7.76
CA GLN A 794 -26.84 -16.45 7.87
C GLN A 794 -27.51 -16.22 6.50
N ALA A 795 -26.74 -15.96 5.44
CA ALA A 795 -27.27 -15.77 4.08
C ALA A 795 -28.05 -17.02 3.57
N LEU A 796 -27.53 -18.22 3.84
CA LEU A 796 -28.22 -19.49 3.50
C LEU A 796 -29.52 -19.67 4.29
N GLN A 797 -29.55 -19.31 5.57
CA GLN A 797 -30.76 -19.39 6.40
C GLN A 797 -31.82 -18.38 5.94
N GLU A 798 -31.44 -17.14 5.65
CA GLU A 798 -32.35 -16.09 5.16
C GLU A 798 -32.98 -16.49 3.83
N SER A 799 -32.19 -17.00 2.87
CA SER A 799 -32.69 -17.52 1.60
C SER A 799 -33.69 -18.66 1.79
N SER A 800 -33.40 -19.63 2.68
CA SER A 800 -34.31 -20.75 2.99
C SER A 800 -35.64 -20.29 3.60
N ARG A 801 -35.61 -19.25 4.45
CA ARG A 801 -36.84 -18.65 5.04
C ARG A 801 -37.67 -17.93 3.97
N GLN A 802 -37.02 -17.18 3.07
CA GLN A 802 -37.71 -16.49 1.96
C GLN A 802 -38.37 -17.49 1.00
N ALA A 803 -37.67 -18.58 0.67
CA ALA A 803 -38.24 -19.66 -0.14
C ALA A 803 -39.45 -20.32 0.51
N SER A 804 -39.42 -20.52 1.84
CA SER A 804 -40.53 -21.12 2.62
C SER A 804 -41.74 -20.19 2.79
N SER A 805 -41.54 -18.86 2.66
CA SER A 805 -42.62 -17.86 2.83
C SER A 805 -43.35 -17.55 1.49
N LYS A 806 -42.80 -17.96 0.33
CA LYS A 806 -43.48 -17.81 -0.96
C LYS A 806 -44.64 -18.81 -1.08
N SER A 807 -45.81 -18.34 -1.51
CA SER A 807 -46.97 -19.19 -1.75
C SER A 807 -46.74 -20.18 -2.91
N PRO A 808 -47.41 -21.34 -2.95
CA PRO A 808 -47.32 -22.29 -4.08
C PRO A 808 -47.64 -21.69 -5.46
N ALA A 809 -48.39 -20.58 -5.49
CA ALA A 809 -48.75 -19.87 -6.73
C ALA A 809 -47.57 -18.98 -7.25
N GLU A 810 -46.78 -18.38 -6.35
CA GLU A 810 -45.63 -17.57 -6.69
C GLU A 810 -44.42 -18.42 -7.11
N LEU A 811 -44.30 -19.65 -6.62
CA LEU A 811 -43.29 -20.62 -7.02
C LEU A 811 -43.51 -21.15 -8.45
N ARG A 812 -44.77 -21.24 -8.95
CA ARG A 812 -45.07 -21.65 -10.33
C ARG A 812 -44.93 -20.54 -11.36
N ALA A 813 -44.85 -19.28 -10.94
CA ALA A 813 -44.65 -18.13 -11.83
C ALA A 813 -43.16 -17.81 -12.06
N SER A 814 -42.22 -18.43 -11.30
CA SER A 814 -40.77 -18.26 -11.40
C SER A 814 -40.04 -19.44 -12.13
N GLU A 815 -40.78 -20.53 -12.46
CA GLU A 815 -40.35 -21.57 -13.41
C GLU A 815 -40.80 -21.22 -14.84
#